data_bfbae7f9d9922f7a2bffcb904c6b9ac6
#
_entry.id   bfbae7f9d9922f7a2bffcb904c6b9ac6
#
_cell.length_a   1.000
_cell.length_b   1.000
_cell.length_c   1.000
_cell.angle_alpha   90.00
_cell.angle_beta   90.00
_cell.angle_gamma   90.00
#
_symmetry.space_group_name_H-M   'P 1'
#
loop_
_entity.id
_entity.type
_entity.pdbx_description
1 polymer ?
#
loop_
_entity_poly.entity_id
_entity_poly.type
_entity_poly.pdbx_seq_one_letter_code
_entity_poly.pdbx_strand_id
1 'polypeptide(L)'
;MKNMTRVLALVLALVMLLAVAGCKPVETKPQQTNPPATQPQGSQPTDGTEPPYVWVDDGKQYTYHTFNTVSPSNWNELTYQDNNDTTLIGYLNSSFFGYDFKFDEFGEIVPGEFTIKYQAAVALEDVTAAYKEAWGLGGDRGFAFKVTLRDGLMWENGDPIVAGDFVYTMQEQLNPLFQHYRADSFYAGSVNLVGAQAYAKQGQSGWFPADGPYSVYSEDLDSKIIFSLAPASDEMPAENSMRVSMGFPASYDAATCAAYLIGNYLGADSAFTAEIAAQMQGKTMAEIKADPAMKAAWDALIGWWQTEPNEELDFFVTNYTYPEVSWDNVGLLAPDDHTLIVIMTNPIELLDEEGNLTYHCAYDFSGLPLVHKATFEANKVAPVEGSTLWTSTYNSSKETSMSWGAYKLESFQSGKEWKVVRNTKWYGYQLKENEGLYQTDAIVEEIVAEWSTAWLKFLAGEIDGIGIDPSIAAEYKGSSRAYFTPDDFIQSAQLQSSKEGLESRESEGINKTILTYTEFRNAMSLAVDRADYAAKCTTSSLAGFGIFNSMHYYDVANGGVYRNTDEAKKILCQTYGVDVSKYASLDEAVESITGYNLEAARALIDAAYAKALADGEISETDKVVLTFGTSTDSESTRRHYDYLSKAWTEMCKGTALEGRIEFEFNASFGSKWADDFRAGGYDICLGGFSGAAWNPGYFLLAYLSPDYMYSTAWDTSATMMTFTMKGVGENGADITETMSLMDWYACLNGLEGCKYDWSEAALPNSQRLQLIAALEGEILKVYYTVPLFYSFGASLLSYKVDYITYEYNTFMGYGGLKYMSYNFDDAEWAAEVAKVGGELDYKK
;
A
#
# COMPACT_ATOMS: atom_id res chain seq x y z
N MET A 1 -9.19 15.31 -6.54
CA MET A 1 -8.69 14.06 -7.13
C MET A 1 -7.17 13.89 -7.08
N LYS A 2 -6.33 14.85 -7.41
CA LYS A 2 -4.85 14.73 -7.20
C LYS A 2 -4.41 14.41 -5.76
N ASN A 3 -5.21 14.67 -4.76
CA ASN A 3 -4.88 14.45 -3.35
C ASN A 3 -5.25 13.03 -2.85
N MET A 4 -6.25 12.37 -3.44
CA MET A 4 -6.58 10.98 -3.08
C MET A 4 -5.60 9.96 -3.66
N THR A 5 -5.08 10.19 -4.85
CA THR A 5 -4.05 9.33 -5.47
C THR A 5 -2.75 9.30 -4.65
N ARG A 6 -2.50 10.36 -3.85
CA ARG A 6 -1.32 10.44 -2.97
C ARG A 6 -1.47 9.64 -1.67
N VAL A 7 -2.70 9.48 -1.19
CA VAL A 7 -2.97 8.74 0.07
C VAL A 7 -2.75 7.23 -0.13
N LEU A 8 -3.13 6.69 -1.27
CA LEU A 8 -2.93 5.25 -1.55
C LEU A 8 -1.46 4.91 -1.83
N ALA A 9 -0.70 5.82 -2.44
CA ALA A 9 0.73 5.65 -2.62
C ALA A 9 1.50 5.59 -1.28
N LEU A 10 0.96 6.21 -0.24
CA LEU A 10 1.55 6.24 1.10
C LEU A 10 1.30 4.95 1.90
N VAL A 11 0.13 4.35 1.76
CA VAL A 11 -0.16 3.03 2.36
C VAL A 11 0.67 1.93 1.69
N LEU A 12 0.91 2.04 0.39
CA LEU A 12 1.75 1.12 -0.39
C LEU A 12 3.26 1.19 -0.03
N ALA A 13 3.75 2.34 0.41
CA ALA A 13 5.17 2.52 0.70
C ALA A 13 5.62 1.91 2.06
N LEU A 14 4.70 1.71 3.01
CA LEU A 14 5.04 1.21 4.35
C LEU A 14 5.15 -0.32 4.43
N VAL A 15 4.61 -1.05 3.46
CA VAL A 15 4.49 -2.52 3.50
C VAL A 15 5.68 -3.26 2.86
N MET A 16 6.55 -2.57 2.10
CA MET A 16 7.62 -3.25 1.33
C MET A 16 8.93 -3.50 2.07
N LEU A 17 9.01 -3.31 3.39
CA LEU A 17 10.30 -3.38 4.12
C LEU A 17 10.66 -4.76 4.69
N LEU A 18 9.86 -5.82 4.45
CA LEU A 18 10.16 -7.15 4.98
C LEU A 18 9.70 -8.25 4.02
N ALA A 19 10.36 -8.43 2.93
CA ALA A 19 10.10 -9.60 2.11
C ALA A 19 11.37 -10.20 1.54
N VAL A 20 11.77 -11.32 2.04
CA VAL A 20 12.35 -12.44 1.28
C VAL A 20 12.25 -13.72 2.12
N ALA A 21 11.48 -14.69 1.68
CA ALA A 21 11.73 -16.12 1.59
C ALA A 21 10.69 -17.16 2.08
N GLY A 22 10.52 -18.27 1.54
CA GLY A 22 9.62 -19.27 1.28
C GLY A 22 9.57 -20.67 1.83
N CYS A 23 8.58 -21.52 1.58
CA CYS A 23 8.28 -22.81 2.20
C CYS A 23 8.76 -24.07 1.44
N LYS A 24 9.08 -25.12 2.21
CA LYS A 24 9.21 -26.51 1.74
C LYS A 24 8.44 -27.51 2.63
N PRO A 25 8.00 -28.66 2.08
CA PRO A 25 7.49 -29.75 2.90
C PRO A 25 8.63 -30.46 3.66
N VAL A 26 8.31 -30.88 4.88
CA VAL A 26 9.22 -31.42 5.88
C VAL A 26 9.65 -32.84 5.55
N GLU A 27 10.94 -33.10 5.42
CA GLU A 27 11.58 -34.37 5.78
C GLU A 27 12.43 -34.13 7.03
N THR A 28 12.11 -34.84 8.07
CA THR A 28 12.81 -34.80 9.36
C THR A 28 14.25 -35.26 9.23
N LYS A 29 15.21 -34.40 9.53
CA LYS A 29 16.62 -34.72 9.77
C LYS A 29 16.99 -34.43 11.22
N PRO A 30 18.04 -35.09 11.76
CA PRO A 30 18.32 -35.08 13.17
C PRO A 30 18.77 -33.72 13.66
N GLN A 31 18.18 -33.30 14.77
CA GLN A 31 18.52 -32.13 15.56
C GLN A 31 20.04 -32.08 15.88
N GLN A 32 20.69 -31.02 15.46
CA GLN A 32 21.86 -30.53 16.14
C GLN A 32 21.38 -29.65 17.30
N THR A 33 21.74 -30.08 18.50
CA THR A 33 21.45 -29.37 19.75
C THR A 33 22.35 -28.16 19.86
N ASN A 34 21.77 -27.00 19.59
CA ASN A 34 22.32 -25.72 20.05
C ASN A 34 22.09 -25.61 21.58
N PRO A 35 22.97 -24.95 22.32
CA PRO A 35 22.75 -24.74 23.74
C PRO A 35 21.50 -23.89 23.95
N PRO A 36 20.68 -24.19 25.00
CA PRO A 36 19.40 -23.54 25.18
C PRO A 36 19.56 -22.04 25.41
N ALA A 37 18.93 -21.24 24.55
CA ALA A 37 18.70 -19.84 24.85
C ALA A 37 17.79 -19.78 26.08
N THR A 38 18.26 -19.17 27.15
CA THR A 38 17.50 -18.97 28.39
C THR A 38 16.34 -18.02 28.10
N GLN A 39 15.13 -18.48 28.40
CA GLN A 39 13.88 -17.75 28.25
C GLN A 39 13.89 -16.35 28.85
N PRO A 40 13.23 -15.39 28.26
CA PRO A 40 12.61 -14.30 28.96
C PRO A 40 11.14 -14.65 29.28
N GLN A 41 10.85 -14.86 30.54
CA GLN A 41 9.48 -14.80 31.06
C GLN A 41 8.92 -13.41 30.79
N GLY A 42 7.66 -13.32 30.38
CA GLY A 42 6.91 -12.09 30.27
C GLY A 42 7.06 -11.26 31.56
N SER A 43 7.83 -10.18 31.49
CA SER A 43 8.08 -9.33 32.63
C SER A 43 7.11 -8.16 32.65
N GLN A 44 6.28 -8.13 33.69
CA GLN A 44 5.87 -6.86 34.29
C GLN A 44 7.11 -5.99 34.57
N PRO A 45 7.02 -4.64 34.62
CA PRO A 45 8.15 -3.79 34.91
C PRO A 45 8.79 -4.21 36.22
N THR A 46 9.99 -4.75 36.17
CA THR A 46 10.74 -5.09 37.36
C THR A 46 11.37 -3.82 37.91
N ASP A 47 11.10 -3.54 39.16
CA ASP A 47 11.77 -2.54 40.00
C ASP A 47 13.30 -2.78 39.95
N GLY A 48 14.04 -1.76 39.48
CA GLY A 48 15.42 -1.82 39.02
C GLY A 48 16.43 -2.30 40.07
N THR A 49 16.79 -3.56 40.00
CA THR A 49 17.92 -4.09 40.79
C THR A 49 18.86 -5.04 40.02
N GLU A 50 18.59 -5.36 38.75
CA GLU A 50 19.59 -6.08 37.94
C GLU A 50 20.53 -5.06 37.28
N PRO A 51 21.87 -5.32 37.29
CA PRO A 51 22.78 -4.47 36.54
C PRO A 51 22.43 -4.53 35.05
N PRO A 52 22.55 -3.43 34.31
CA PRO A 52 22.28 -3.42 32.90
C PRO A 52 23.14 -4.46 32.19
N TYR A 53 22.55 -5.20 31.24
CA TYR A 53 23.31 -6.08 30.37
C TYR A 53 24.36 -5.24 29.64
N VAL A 54 25.59 -5.72 29.64
CA VAL A 54 26.66 -5.09 28.89
C VAL A 54 27.00 -6.04 27.73
N TRP A 55 26.70 -5.60 26.53
CA TRP A 55 27.11 -6.30 25.33
C TRP A 55 28.64 -6.50 25.34
N VAL A 56 29.10 -7.74 25.14
CA VAL A 56 30.50 -8.09 25.20
C VAL A 56 30.98 -8.36 23.79
N ASP A 57 31.95 -7.59 23.33
CA ASP A 57 32.68 -7.84 22.08
C ASP A 57 33.53 -9.14 22.27
N ASP A 58 33.28 -10.14 21.43
CA ASP A 58 34.00 -11.40 21.42
C ASP A 58 35.34 -11.30 20.66
N GLY A 59 35.64 -10.13 20.11
CA GLY A 59 36.89 -9.87 19.35
C GLY A 59 36.86 -10.44 17.93
N LYS A 60 35.70 -10.90 17.45
CA LYS A 60 35.46 -11.36 16.09
C LYS A 60 34.76 -10.25 15.30
N GLN A 61 34.74 -10.40 13.99
CA GLN A 61 34.07 -9.49 13.09
C GLN A 61 33.01 -10.24 12.27
N TYR A 62 31.76 -9.78 12.33
CA TYR A 62 30.63 -10.35 11.63
C TYR A 62 30.02 -9.32 10.68
N THR A 63 30.39 -9.40 9.41
CA THR A 63 29.88 -8.49 8.38
C THR A 63 28.85 -9.21 7.52
N TYR A 64 27.67 -8.62 7.38
CA TYR A 64 26.66 -9.04 6.40
C TYR A 64 26.86 -8.29 5.09
N HIS A 65 27.08 -9.03 4.01
CA HIS A 65 27.26 -8.48 2.68
C HIS A 65 26.00 -8.67 1.84
N THR A 66 25.50 -7.60 1.29
CA THR A 66 24.33 -7.60 0.42
C THR A 66 24.58 -6.75 -0.84
N PHE A 67 23.61 -6.68 -1.73
CA PHE A 67 23.69 -5.83 -2.91
C PHE A 67 22.34 -5.24 -3.25
N ASN A 68 22.37 -4.14 -4.01
CA ASN A 68 21.20 -3.55 -4.64
C ASN A 68 21.57 -3.12 -6.08
N THR A 69 20.57 -2.89 -6.92
CA THR A 69 20.78 -2.39 -8.28
C THR A 69 20.88 -0.88 -8.36
N VAL A 70 20.34 -0.18 -7.36
CA VAL A 70 20.26 1.29 -7.28
C VAL A 70 20.73 1.76 -5.91
N SER A 71 21.51 2.84 -5.90
CA SER A 71 22.00 3.46 -4.67
C SER A 71 20.89 4.30 -4.01
N PRO A 72 20.79 4.30 -2.67
CA PRO A 72 19.98 5.30 -1.98
C PRO A 72 20.48 6.73 -2.32
N SER A 73 19.58 7.68 -2.27
CA SER A 73 19.87 9.07 -2.64
C SER A 73 19.51 10.09 -1.55
N ASN A 74 18.52 9.75 -0.71
CA ASN A 74 17.98 10.65 0.31
C ASN A 74 17.31 9.82 1.43
N TRP A 75 18.03 9.52 2.48
CA TRP A 75 17.50 8.78 3.65
C TRP A 75 17.04 9.71 4.79
N ASN A 76 16.66 10.92 4.46
CA ASN A 76 15.99 11.84 5.38
C ASN A 76 14.52 11.43 5.56
N GLU A 77 14.12 11.03 6.76
CA GLU A 77 12.75 10.59 7.06
C GLU A 77 11.67 11.62 6.69
N LEU A 78 12.02 12.92 6.69
CA LEU A 78 11.08 13.98 6.38
C LEU A 78 10.77 14.10 4.87
N THR A 79 11.68 13.64 4.01
CA THR A 79 11.67 14.00 2.58
C THR A 79 11.87 12.84 1.60
N TYR A 80 12.24 11.64 2.06
CA TYR A 80 12.51 10.51 1.16
C TYR A 80 11.28 10.16 0.31
N GLN A 81 11.51 9.72 -0.93
CA GLN A 81 10.46 9.36 -1.89
C GLN A 81 10.67 7.97 -2.51
N ASP A 82 11.89 7.47 -2.46
CA ASP A 82 12.29 6.21 -3.09
C ASP A 82 12.41 5.09 -2.05
N ASN A 83 11.94 3.88 -2.40
CA ASN A 83 12.06 2.71 -1.52
C ASN A 83 13.51 2.31 -1.25
N ASN A 84 14.45 2.58 -2.16
CA ASN A 84 15.87 2.29 -1.93
C ASN A 84 16.45 3.09 -0.75
N ASP A 85 15.86 4.25 -0.44
CA ASP A 85 16.27 5.09 0.69
C ASP A 85 15.88 4.48 2.03
N THR A 86 14.77 3.70 2.08
CA THR A 86 14.21 3.14 3.32
C THR A 86 15.12 2.11 3.98
N THR A 87 15.98 1.46 3.22
CA THR A 87 16.94 0.49 3.78
C THR A 87 17.92 1.17 4.76
N LEU A 88 18.51 2.31 4.37
CA LEU A 88 19.34 3.09 5.29
C LEU A 88 18.54 3.67 6.45
N ILE A 89 17.35 4.20 6.18
CA ILE A 89 16.46 4.71 7.24
C ILE A 89 16.23 3.64 8.30
N GLY A 90 15.93 2.40 7.91
CA GLY A 90 15.68 1.29 8.83
C GLY A 90 16.88 0.90 9.70
N TYR A 91 18.11 1.12 9.24
CA TYR A 91 19.30 0.85 10.05
C TYR A 91 19.68 2.00 10.97
N LEU A 92 19.42 3.24 10.55
CA LEU A 92 19.87 4.44 11.25
C LEU A 92 18.88 4.93 12.30
N ASN A 93 17.65 4.46 12.26
CA ASN A 93 16.58 4.94 13.14
C ASN A 93 16.04 3.83 14.04
N SER A 94 15.30 4.22 15.06
CA SER A 94 14.59 3.35 15.99
C SER A 94 13.10 3.69 16.00
N SER A 95 12.30 2.82 16.61
CA SER A 95 10.85 2.98 16.74
C SER A 95 10.43 2.94 18.21
N PHE A 96 9.21 3.38 18.51
CA PHE A 96 8.62 3.26 19.87
C PHE A 96 8.20 1.83 20.15
N PHE A 97 7.65 1.17 19.12
CA PHE A 97 7.10 -0.20 19.19
C PHE A 97 7.57 -0.99 17.98
N GLY A 98 7.56 -2.30 18.10
CA GLY A 98 7.88 -3.18 16.98
C GLY A 98 7.34 -4.57 17.18
N TYR A 99 7.24 -5.31 16.08
CA TYR A 99 6.93 -6.73 16.10
C TYR A 99 8.08 -7.55 16.68
N ASP A 100 7.71 -8.68 17.30
CA ASP A 100 8.64 -9.71 17.73
C ASP A 100 8.00 -11.09 17.58
N PHE A 101 8.81 -12.14 17.47
CA PHE A 101 8.30 -13.49 17.51
C PHE A 101 7.58 -13.76 18.83
N LYS A 102 6.49 -14.52 18.73
CA LYS A 102 5.91 -15.15 19.91
C LYS A 102 6.62 -16.48 20.12
N PHE A 103 7.09 -16.67 21.34
CA PHE A 103 7.69 -17.92 21.77
C PHE A 103 6.75 -18.65 22.71
N ASP A 104 6.73 -19.97 22.61
CA ASP A 104 5.99 -20.83 23.55
C ASP A 104 6.72 -20.98 24.89
N GLU A 105 6.16 -21.81 25.79
CA GLU A 105 6.73 -22.10 27.12
C GLU A 105 8.07 -22.85 27.05
N PHE A 106 8.44 -23.41 25.91
CA PHE A 106 9.71 -24.11 25.67
C PHE A 106 10.75 -23.22 24.98
N GLY A 107 10.38 -22.00 24.60
CA GLY A 107 11.25 -21.05 23.85
C GLY A 107 11.28 -21.31 22.35
N GLU A 108 10.34 -22.07 21.80
CA GLU A 108 10.18 -22.30 20.37
C GLU A 108 9.28 -21.22 19.76
N ILE A 109 9.58 -20.82 18.53
CA ILE A 109 8.75 -19.85 17.79
C ILE A 109 7.38 -20.47 17.51
N VAL A 110 6.31 -19.75 17.86
CA VAL A 110 4.95 -20.13 17.49
C VAL A 110 4.70 -19.70 16.05
N PRO A 111 4.50 -20.65 15.12
CA PRO A 111 4.36 -20.33 13.71
C PRO A 111 3.19 -19.38 13.44
N GLY A 112 3.45 -18.32 12.64
CA GLY A 112 2.44 -17.34 12.23
C GLY A 112 2.01 -16.35 13.32
N GLU A 113 2.41 -16.54 14.58
CA GLU A 113 2.07 -15.63 15.66
C GLU A 113 3.20 -14.58 15.90
N PHE A 114 2.80 -13.47 16.50
CA PHE A 114 3.71 -12.37 16.85
C PHE A 114 3.35 -11.79 18.23
N THR A 115 4.21 -10.95 18.72
CA THR A 115 3.96 -10.10 19.89
C THR A 115 4.44 -8.68 19.57
N ILE A 116 3.85 -7.69 20.24
CA ILE A 116 4.30 -6.30 20.14
C ILE A 116 5.19 -5.98 21.33
N LYS A 117 6.34 -5.40 21.06
CA LYS A 117 7.34 -5.01 22.08
C LYS A 117 7.50 -3.51 22.13
N TYR A 118 7.66 -3.00 23.36
CA TYR A 118 8.22 -1.69 23.59
C TYR A 118 9.68 -1.65 23.12
N GLN A 119 10.04 -0.57 22.41
CA GLN A 119 11.41 -0.34 21.98
C GLN A 119 11.94 0.96 22.60
N ALA A 120 11.94 2.09 21.89
CA ALA A 120 12.33 3.38 22.48
C ALA A 120 11.28 3.93 23.44
N ALA A 121 10.03 3.48 23.38
CA ALA A 121 9.04 3.69 24.45
C ALA A 121 9.16 2.61 25.53
N VAL A 122 8.67 2.89 26.73
CA VAL A 122 8.56 1.95 27.86
C VAL A 122 7.15 1.85 28.41
N ALA A 123 6.28 2.78 28.08
CA ALA A 123 4.86 2.74 28.43
C ALA A 123 4.01 3.50 27.41
N LEU A 124 2.76 3.06 27.29
CA LEU A 124 1.71 3.70 26.51
C LEU A 124 0.44 3.74 27.36
N GLU A 125 -0.20 4.89 27.49
CA GLU A 125 -1.43 5.08 28.24
C GLU A 125 -2.45 5.82 27.36
N ASP A 126 -3.69 5.35 27.30
CA ASP A 126 -4.79 6.12 26.70
C ASP A 126 -5.22 7.21 27.68
N VAL A 127 -4.99 8.45 27.30
CA VAL A 127 -5.31 9.64 28.12
C VAL A 127 -6.42 10.48 27.50
N THR A 128 -7.18 9.94 26.57
CA THR A 128 -8.25 10.62 25.82
C THR A 128 -9.20 11.39 26.74
N ALA A 129 -9.67 10.75 27.82
CA ALA A 129 -10.58 11.38 28.77
C ALA A 129 -10.04 12.67 29.40
N ALA A 130 -8.72 12.77 29.59
CA ALA A 130 -8.07 13.95 30.17
C ALA A 130 -7.97 15.12 29.17
N TYR A 131 -7.94 14.82 27.88
CA TYR A 131 -7.76 15.83 26.82
C TYR A 131 -9.05 16.11 26.03
N LYS A 132 -10.09 15.31 26.20
CA LYS A 132 -11.34 15.36 25.42
C LYS A 132 -11.96 16.76 25.37
N GLU A 133 -12.20 17.39 26.53
CA GLU A 133 -12.87 18.71 26.60
C GLU A 133 -11.99 19.79 25.98
N ALA A 134 -10.71 19.80 26.31
CA ALA A 134 -9.77 20.83 25.86
C ALA A 134 -9.51 20.80 24.36
N TRP A 135 -9.59 19.61 23.73
CA TRP A 135 -9.30 19.40 22.31
C TRP A 135 -10.53 19.05 21.47
N GLY A 136 -11.71 19.01 22.07
CA GLY A 136 -12.96 18.71 21.35
C GLY A 136 -13.02 17.33 20.74
N LEU A 137 -12.43 16.30 21.40
CA LEU A 137 -12.33 14.95 20.83
C LEU A 137 -13.68 14.25 20.77
N GLY A 138 -13.91 13.51 19.69
CA GLY A 138 -15.19 12.87 19.38
C GLY A 138 -15.58 11.69 20.28
N GLY A 139 -14.66 11.14 21.05
CA GLY A 139 -14.88 9.97 21.91
C GLY A 139 -14.17 10.05 23.27
N ASP A 140 -14.29 9.01 24.07
CA ASP A 140 -13.68 8.92 25.39
C ASP A 140 -12.42 8.05 25.39
N ARG A 141 -12.08 7.42 24.26
CA ARG A 141 -10.95 6.49 24.12
C ARG A 141 -10.39 6.56 22.70
N GLY A 142 -9.09 6.29 22.56
CA GLY A 142 -8.42 6.09 21.27
C GLY A 142 -7.93 7.36 20.58
N PHE A 143 -8.16 8.56 21.14
CA PHE A 143 -7.78 9.82 20.51
C PHE A 143 -6.53 10.46 21.07
N ALA A 144 -6.20 10.23 22.34
CA ALA A 144 -5.02 10.83 22.96
C ALA A 144 -4.23 9.78 23.73
N PHE A 145 -2.94 9.73 23.46
CA PHE A 145 -2.03 8.77 24.07
C PHE A 145 -0.84 9.46 24.71
N LYS A 146 -0.47 8.96 25.89
CA LYS A 146 0.78 9.30 26.56
C LYS A 146 1.80 8.21 26.27
N VAL A 147 2.87 8.58 25.58
CA VAL A 147 4.03 7.71 25.31
C VAL A 147 5.12 8.10 26.29
N THR A 148 5.62 7.14 27.07
CA THR A 148 6.77 7.36 27.95
C THR A 148 8.02 6.82 27.26
N LEU A 149 8.99 7.69 27.02
CA LEU A 149 10.26 7.34 26.39
C LEU A 149 11.19 6.65 27.38
N ARG A 150 12.02 5.76 26.88
CA ARG A 150 13.08 5.08 27.60
C ARG A 150 14.13 6.08 28.06
N ASP A 151 14.66 5.89 29.27
CA ASP A 151 15.82 6.64 29.77
C ASP A 151 17.07 6.33 28.95
N GLY A 152 17.92 7.34 28.74
CA GLY A 152 19.22 7.18 28.12
C GLY A 152 19.20 6.95 26.60
N LEU A 153 18.14 7.33 25.91
CA LEU A 153 18.13 7.40 24.45
C LEU A 153 19.19 8.41 23.99
N MET A 154 20.01 8.01 23.01
CA MET A 154 21.15 8.82 22.54
C MET A 154 21.31 8.72 21.03
N TRP A 155 21.78 9.81 20.45
CA TRP A 155 22.38 9.83 19.11
C TRP A 155 23.75 9.16 19.10
N GLU A 156 24.26 8.76 17.95
CA GLU A 156 25.56 8.12 17.76
C GLU A 156 26.75 8.96 18.27
N ASN A 157 26.60 10.28 18.32
CA ASN A 157 27.59 11.21 18.85
C ASN A 157 27.55 11.35 20.39
N GLY A 158 26.52 10.77 21.03
CA GLY A 158 26.28 10.78 22.47
C GLY A 158 25.38 11.92 22.95
N ASP A 159 24.82 12.73 22.07
CA ASP A 159 23.81 13.72 22.43
C ASP A 159 22.54 13.00 22.91
N PRO A 160 21.91 13.46 24.01
CA PRO A 160 20.69 12.84 24.51
C PRO A 160 19.52 13.08 23.55
N ILE A 161 18.56 12.15 23.56
CA ILE A 161 17.26 12.30 22.88
C ILE A 161 16.19 12.47 23.93
N VAL A 162 15.41 13.53 23.80
CA VAL A 162 14.30 13.87 24.68
C VAL A 162 12.99 14.09 23.91
N ALA A 163 11.86 14.07 24.60
CA ALA A 163 10.54 14.24 23.99
C ALA A 163 10.43 15.55 23.16
N GLY A 164 11.11 16.60 23.59
CA GLY A 164 11.17 17.88 22.87
C GLY A 164 11.79 17.78 21.47
N ASP A 165 12.66 16.79 21.22
CA ASP A 165 13.28 16.60 19.89
C ASP A 165 12.27 16.07 18.88
N PHE A 166 11.32 15.23 19.31
CA PHE A 166 10.20 14.77 18.46
C PHE A 166 9.25 15.91 18.12
N VAL A 167 8.96 16.78 19.10
CA VAL A 167 8.17 17.99 18.85
C VAL A 167 8.88 18.91 17.86
N TYR A 168 10.17 19.16 18.05
CA TYR A 168 10.98 19.94 17.10
C TYR A 168 10.95 19.32 15.69
N THR A 169 11.15 18.03 15.61
CA THR A 169 11.14 17.32 14.32
C THR A 169 9.79 17.44 13.61
N MET A 170 8.69 17.29 14.35
CA MET A 170 7.36 17.44 13.78
C MET A 170 7.06 18.89 13.36
N GLN A 171 7.58 19.87 14.09
CA GLN A 171 7.51 21.27 13.66
C GLN A 171 8.23 21.48 12.32
N GLU A 172 9.38 20.86 12.11
CA GLU A 172 10.09 20.91 10.83
C GLU A 172 9.40 20.08 9.75
N GLN A 173 8.84 18.92 10.10
CA GLN A 173 8.06 18.09 9.16
C GLN A 173 6.85 18.83 8.58
N LEU A 174 6.17 19.57 9.43
CA LEU A 174 4.97 20.35 9.09
C LEU A 174 5.28 21.80 8.71
N ASN A 175 6.56 22.18 8.63
CA ASN A 175 6.95 23.57 8.40
C ASN A 175 6.52 24.05 6.98
N PRO A 176 5.63 25.06 6.89
CA PRO A 176 5.10 25.54 5.61
C PRO A 176 6.16 26.11 4.69
N LEU A 177 7.33 26.47 5.22
CA LEU A 177 8.45 26.96 4.41
C LEU A 177 9.20 25.84 3.67
N PHE A 178 9.09 24.59 4.14
CA PHE A 178 9.67 23.42 3.46
C PHE A 178 8.67 22.70 2.57
N GLN A 179 7.42 22.63 2.96
CA GLN A 179 6.37 21.84 2.29
C GLN A 179 6.85 20.40 2.02
N HIS A 180 7.37 19.75 3.06
CA HIS A 180 7.91 18.42 2.95
C HIS A 180 6.90 17.44 2.34
N TYR A 181 7.37 16.61 1.42
CA TYR A 181 6.55 15.63 0.71
C TYR A 181 5.73 14.71 1.62
N ARG A 182 6.27 14.37 2.81
CA ARG A 182 5.63 13.45 3.77
C ARG A 182 4.86 14.16 4.89
N ALA A 183 4.68 15.46 4.81
CA ALA A 183 3.93 16.20 5.83
C ALA A 183 2.48 15.71 5.94
N ASP A 184 1.87 15.31 4.83
CA ASP A 184 0.50 14.81 4.76
C ASP A 184 0.30 13.49 5.51
N SER A 185 1.33 12.70 5.75
CA SER A 185 1.25 11.48 6.57
C SER A 185 0.74 11.75 7.99
N PHE A 186 0.90 12.98 8.50
CA PHE A 186 0.52 13.37 9.86
C PHE A 186 -0.81 14.14 9.94
N TYR A 187 -1.52 14.30 8.81
CA TYR A 187 -2.86 14.89 8.78
C TYR A 187 -3.82 14.21 7.79
N ALA A 188 -3.34 13.26 7.00
CA ALA A 188 -4.14 12.44 6.09
C ALA A 188 -3.80 10.94 6.18
N GLY A 189 -2.83 10.55 7.04
CA GLY A 189 -2.43 9.17 7.31
C GLY A 189 -3.12 8.58 8.55
N SER A 190 -2.65 7.39 8.97
CA SER A 190 -3.15 6.70 10.17
C SER A 190 -2.89 7.51 11.45
N VAL A 191 -1.73 8.16 11.55
CA VAL A 191 -1.40 9.09 12.65
C VAL A 191 -1.82 10.50 12.24
N ASN A 192 -3.08 10.80 12.41
CA ASN A 192 -3.66 12.09 12.02
C ASN A 192 -3.72 13.04 13.21
N LEU A 193 -2.68 13.86 13.37
CA LEU A 193 -2.56 14.79 14.52
C LEU A 193 -3.54 15.96 14.41
N VAL A 194 -4.25 16.26 15.49
CA VAL A 194 -5.11 17.45 15.56
C VAL A 194 -4.30 18.69 15.21
N GLY A 195 -4.84 19.55 14.35
CA GLY A 195 -4.22 20.82 13.96
C GLY A 195 -3.00 20.73 13.03
N ALA A 196 -2.47 19.53 12.73
CA ALA A 196 -1.27 19.36 11.93
C ALA A 196 -1.39 19.94 10.51
N GLN A 197 -2.52 19.73 9.86
CA GLN A 197 -2.72 20.27 8.51
C GLN A 197 -2.84 21.80 8.50
N ALA A 198 -3.57 22.37 9.50
CA ALA A 198 -3.66 23.81 9.61
C ALA A 198 -2.27 24.44 9.77
N TYR A 199 -1.42 23.81 10.60
CA TYR A 199 -0.04 24.22 10.81
C TYR A 199 0.79 24.07 9.51
N ALA A 200 0.67 22.94 8.81
CA ALA A 200 1.43 22.69 7.58
C ALA A 200 1.02 23.60 6.41
N LYS A 201 -0.22 24.04 6.41
CA LYS A 201 -0.78 24.88 5.33
C LYS A 201 -0.72 26.36 5.60
N GLN A 202 -0.42 26.80 6.84
CA GLN A 202 -0.41 28.21 7.21
C GLN A 202 0.40 29.07 6.23
N GLY A 203 -0.11 30.24 5.87
CA GLY A 203 0.48 31.15 4.90
C GLY A 203 0.37 30.72 3.43
N GLN A 204 -0.11 29.49 3.15
CA GLN A 204 -0.37 29.05 1.79
C GLN A 204 -1.75 29.53 1.34
N SER A 205 -1.85 29.88 0.06
CA SER A 205 -3.13 30.20 -0.56
C SER A 205 -3.55 29.05 -1.45
N GLY A 206 -4.83 28.74 -1.46
CA GLY A 206 -5.39 27.67 -2.27
C GLY A 206 -6.84 27.95 -2.67
N TRP A 207 -7.28 27.24 -3.70
CA TRP A 207 -8.65 27.23 -4.14
C TRP A 207 -9.41 26.10 -3.44
N PHE A 208 -10.62 26.38 -3.01
CA PHE A 208 -11.46 25.43 -2.30
C PHE A 208 -12.64 24.99 -3.15
N PRO A 209 -12.94 23.68 -3.19
CA PRO A 209 -14.16 23.17 -3.83
C PRO A 209 -15.39 23.86 -3.24
N ALA A 210 -16.32 24.24 -4.10
CA ALA A 210 -17.53 24.96 -3.71
C ALA A 210 -18.53 24.09 -2.92
N ASP A 211 -18.42 22.79 -3.06
CA ASP A 211 -19.30 21.79 -2.41
C ASP A 211 -18.81 21.39 -1.00
N GLY A 212 -17.58 21.75 -0.62
CA GLY A 212 -17.03 21.29 0.66
C GLY A 212 -16.82 19.77 0.73
N PRO A 213 -16.55 19.20 1.88
CA PRO A 213 -16.32 19.87 3.16
C PRO A 213 -15.04 20.70 3.12
N TYR A 214 -15.17 21.93 3.47
CA TYR A 214 -14.02 22.80 3.69
C TYR A 214 -13.27 22.25 4.88
N SER A 215 -12.05 21.92 4.68
CA SER A 215 -11.23 21.22 5.60
C SER A 215 -11.40 21.66 7.06
N VAL A 216 -11.33 20.69 7.92
CA VAL A 216 -11.32 20.75 9.40
C VAL A 216 -10.42 21.81 10.06
N TYR A 217 -9.67 22.60 9.26
CA TYR A 217 -8.72 23.57 9.79
C TYR A 217 -9.23 24.91 10.02
N SER A 218 -10.33 25.17 9.39
CA SER A 218 -10.73 26.51 9.49
C SER A 218 -11.99 26.57 10.25
N GLU A 219 -11.91 27.41 11.17
CA GLU A 219 -12.95 28.33 11.48
C GLU A 219 -13.80 28.55 10.24
N ASP A 220 -15.04 28.23 10.27
CA ASP A 220 -16.10 28.70 9.40
C ASP A 220 -15.67 29.33 8.04
N LEU A 221 -15.13 28.50 7.12
CA LEU A 221 -14.81 28.94 5.75
C LEU A 221 -16.07 29.42 5.02
N ASP A 222 -17.24 28.91 5.36
CA ASP A 222 -18.50 29.37 4.81
C ASP A 222 -18.72 30.86 5.02
N SER A 223 -18.17 31.47 6.06
CA SER A 223 -18.22 32.90 6.29
C SER A 223 -17.25 33.72 5.41
N LYS A 224 -16.28 33.06 4.77
CA LYS A 224 -15.20 33.69 4.01
C LYS A 224 -15.30 33.47 2.51
N ILE A 225 -15.85 32.37 2.08
CA ILE A 225 -16.03 32.03 0.66
C ILE A 225 -17.20 32.84 0.10
N ILE A 226 -16.95 33.58 -0.98
CA ILE A 226 -17.90 34.48 -1.60
C ILE A 226 -18.30 33.97 -2.97
N PHE A 227 -19.60 33.84 -3.23
CA PHE A 227 -20.13 33.54 -4.55
C PHE A 227 -19.99 34.74 -5.47
N SER A 228 -19.30 34.59 -6.61
CA SER A 228 -19.19 35.61 -7.61
C SER A 228 -19.03 35.06 -9.03
N LEU A 229 -19.96 35.47 -9.91
CA LEU A 229 -19.83 35.34 -11.36
C LEU A 229 -19.46 36.67 -12.05
N ALA A 230 -19.20 37.72 -11.26
CA ALA A 230 -18.85 39.03 -11.76
C ALA A 230 -17.40 39.06 -12.32
N PRO A 231 -17.08 39.96 -13.25
CA PRO A 231 -15.72 40.27 -13.63
C PRO A 231 -14.85 40.68 -12.42
N ALA A 232 -13.54 40.48 -12.50
CA ALA A 232 -12.63 40.95 -11.48
C ALA A 232 -12.75 42.46 -11.23
N SER A 233 -12.61 42.88 -10.00
CA SER A 233 -12.57 44.23 -9.52
C SER A 233 -11.59 44.36 -8.35
N ASP A 234 -11.35 45.61 -7.89
CA ASP A 234 -10.52 45.84 -6.70
C ASP A 234 -11.11 45.17 -5.44
N GLU A 235 -12.46 45.01 -5.39
CA GLU A 235 -13.18 44.38 -4.29
C GLU A 235 -13.28 42.85 -4.46
N MET A 236 -13.18 42.34 -5.69
CA MET A 236 -13.24 40.94 -6.06
C MET A 236 -12.14 40.65 -7.09
N PRO A 237 -10.94 40.31 -6.67
CA PRO A 237 -9.85 39.91 -7.56
C PRO A 237 -10.24 38.75 -8.47
N ALA A 238 -9.58 38.64 -9.62
CA ALA A 238 -9.87 37.61 -10.61
C ALA A 238 -9.77 36.19 -10.05
N GLU A 239 -8.80 35.97 -9.19
CA GLU A 239 -8.53 34.69 -8.53
C GLU A 239 -9.62 34.27 -7.54
N ASN A 240 -10.48 35.19 -7.11
CA ASN A 240 -11.58 34.89 -6.18
C ASN A 240 -12.93 34.76 -6.89
N SER A 241 -12.96 34.84 -8.21
CA SER A 241 -14.19 34.79 -9.00
C SER A 241 -14.43 33.40 -9.58
N MET A 242 -15.55 32.77 -9.25
CA MET A 242 -16.01 31.50 -9.85
C MET A 242 -15.99 31.49 -11.38
N ARG A 243 -16.28 32.63 -12.01
CA ARG A 243 -16.27 32.73 -13.46
C ARG A 243 -14.89 32.42 -14.07
N VAL A 244 -13.80 32.70 -13.34
CA VAL A 244 -12.43 32.36 -13.76
C VAL A 244 -12.23 30.87 -13.69
N SER A 245 -12.63 30.23 -12.56
CA SER A 245 -12.59 28.79 -12.39
C SER A 245 -13.44 28.04 -13.43
N MET A 246 -14.58 28.59 -13.79
CA MET A 246 -15.49 28.03 -14.81
C MET A 246 -15.07 28.37 -16.24
N GLY A 247 -13.96 29.07 -16.46
CA GLY A 247 -13.45 29.39 -17.78
C GLY A 247 -14.29 30.34 -18.61
N PHE A 248 -15.18 31.15 -18.02
CA PHE A 248 -16.02 32.09 -18.75
C PHE A 248 -15.18 33.20 -19.40
N PRO A 249 -15.53 33.62 -20.63
CA PRO A 249 -14.83 34.70 -21.31
C PRO A 249 -14.84 36.00 -20.49
N ALA A 250 -13.74 36.75 -20.56
CA ALA A 250 -13.59 38.03 -19.87
C ALA A 250 -14.68 39.08 -20.22
N SER A 251 -15.33 38.93 -21.36
CA SER A 251 -16.42 39.78 -21.80
C SER A 251 -17.77 39.51 -21.19
N TYR A 252 -17.96 38.37 -20.48
CA TYR A 252 -19.23 38.04 -19.87
C TYR A 252 -19.36 38.78 -18.53
N ASP A 253 -20.50 39.37 -18.27
CA ASP A 253 -20.90 39.84 -16.94
C ASP A 253 -21.56 38.69 -16.14
N ALA A 254 -21.84 38.93 -14.86
CA ALA A 254 -22.46 37.91 -13.98
C ALA A 254 -23.82 37.42 -14.54
N ALA A 255 -24.63 38.28 -15.12
CA ALA A 255 -25.91 37.90 -15.68
C ALA A 255 -25.76 37.03 -16.92
N THR A 256 -24.78 37.33 -17.76
CA THR A 256 -24.44 36.52 -18.94
C THR A 256 -23.93 35.15 -18.54
N CYS A 257 -23.07 35.08 -17.53
CA CYS A 257 -22.58 33.78 -16.99
C CYS A 257 -23.75 32.94 -16.46
N ALA A 258 -24.61 33.52 -15.65
CA ALA A 258 -25.79 32.81 -15.12
C ALA A 258 -26.73 32.36 -16.24
N ALA A 259 -27.03 33.21 -17.23
CA ALA A 259 -27.84 32.84 -18.37
C ALA A 259 -27.24 31.70 -19.20
N TYR A 260 -25.92 31.71 -19.37
CA TYR A 260 -25.19 30.67 -20.07
C TYR A 260 -25.28 29.31 -19.33
N LEU A 261 -25.09 29.30 -17.99
CA LEU A 261 -25.26 28.10 -17.16
C LEU A 261 -26.66 27.52 -17.26
N ILE A 262 -27.68 28.38 -17.12
CA ILE A 262 -29.08 27.95 -17.21
C ILE A 262 -29.41 27.42 -18.60
N GLY A 263 -28.97 28.11 -19.64
CA GLY A 263 -29.35 27.79 -21.02
C GLY A 263 -28.67 26.55 -21.58
N ASN A 264 -27.44 26.22 -21.12
CA ASN A 264 -26.67 25.17 -21.72
C ASN A 264 -26.55 23.92 -20.82
N TYR A 265 -26.72 24.06 -19.49
CA TYR A 265 -26.40 22.99 -18.58
C TYR A 265 -27.52 22.68 -17.56
N LEU A 266 -28.04 23.70 -16.87
CA LEU A 266 -28.97 23.48 -15.76
C LEU A 266 -30.43 23.35 -16.21
N GLY A 267 -30.79 23.96 -17.33
CA GLY A 267 -32.20 24.00 -17.84
C GLY A 267 -33.06 25.03 -17.14
N ALA A 268 -34.20 25.33 -17.77
CA ALA A 268 -35.14 26.37 -17.31
C ALA A 268 -35.90 26.00 -16.01
N ASP A 269 -35.96 24.73 -15.68
CA ASP A 269 -36.67 24.24 -14.47
C ASP A 269 -35.71 24.09 -13.26
N SER A 270 -34.43 24.46 -13.40
CA SER A 270 -33.45 24.44 -12.34
C SER A 270 -33.79 25.43 -11.22
N ALA A 271 -33.47 25.07 -9.98
CA ALA A 271 -33.52 26.02 -8.87
C ALA A 271 -32.54 27.20 -9.04
N PHE A 272 -31.48 27.03 -9.82
CA PHE A 272 -30.53 28.08 -10.16
C PHE A 272 -31.11 28.94 -11.29
N THR A 273 -31.84 29.99 -10.93
CA THR A 273 -32.41 30.95 -11.85
C THR A 273 -31.58 32.23 -11.94
N ALA A 274 -31.72 33.01 -13.00
CA ALA A 274 -31.02 34.28 -13.14
C ALA A 274 -31.32 35.25 -11.97
N GLU A 275 -32.53 35.24 -11.44
CA GLU A 275 -32.90 36.05 -10.28
C GLU A 275 -32.22 35.60 -8.99
N ILE A 276 -32.17 34.29 -8.72
CA ILE A 276 -31.48 33.75 -7.55
C ILE A 276 -29.95 33.92 -7.71
N ALA A 277 -29.37 33.65 -8.88
CA ALA A 277 -27.96 33.89 -9.15
C ALA A 277 -27.56 35.37 -8.91
N ALA A 278 -28.40 36.32 -9.26
CA ALA A 278 -28.15 37.72 -8.95
C ALA A 278 -28.21 38.02 -7.43
N GLN A 279 -29.08 37.35 -6.70
CA GLN A 279 -29.15 37.48 -5.23
C GLN A 279 -27.94 36.84 -4.53
N MET A 280 -27.35 35.80 -5.09
CA MET A 280 -26.18 35.14 -4.56
C MET A 280 -24.89 35.96 -4.74
N GLN A 281 -24.82 36.85 -5.74
CA GLN A 281 -23.62 37.64 -6.02
C GLN A 281 -23.11 38.39 -4.78
N GLY A 282 -21.83 38.23 -4.44
CA GLY A 282 -21.19 38.86 -3.28
C GLY A 282 -21.60 38.32 -1.91
N LYS A 283 -22.43 37.26 -1.85
CA LYS A 283 -22.78 36.63 -0.59
C LYS A 283 -21.80 35.55 -0.21
N THR A 284 -21.61 35.40 1.09
CA THR A 284 -20.82 34.30 1.65
C THR A 284 -21.58 32.97 1.50
N MET A 285 -20.85 31.84 1.51
CA MET A 285 -21.47 30.52 1.50
C MET A 285 -22.37 30.31 2.74
N ALA A 286 -22.02 30.85 3.89
CA ALA A 286 -22.88 30.83 5.07
C ALA A 286 -24.22 31.51 4.81
N GLU A 287 -24.22 32.69 4.17
CA GLU A 287 -25.47 33.39 3.80
C GLU A 287 -26.28 32.62 2.79
N ILE A 288 -25.63 32.00 1.79
CA ILE A 288 -26.28 31.21 0.75
C ILE A 288 -26.89 29.95 1.35
N LYS A 289 -26.17 29.22 2.17
CA LYS A 289 -26.66 28.00 2.84
C LYS A 289 -27.77 28.28 3.86
N ALA A 290 -27.79 29.47 4.44
CA ALA A 290 -28.84 29.90 5.37
C ALA A 290 -30.19 30.24 4.70
N ASP A 291 -30.18 30.59 3.40
CA ASP A 291 -31.40 30.90 2.65
C ASP A 291 -31.87 29.68 1.85
N PRO A 292 -33.08 29.14 2.05
CA PRO A 292 -33.51 27.91 1.39
C PRO A 292 -33.55 28.00 -0.14
N ALA A 293 -33.84 29.16 -0.73
CA ALA A 293 -33.90 29.31 -2.17
C ALA A 293 -32.49 29.39 -2.79
N MET A 294 -31.60 30.14 -2.17
CA MET A 294 -30.20 30.22 -2.59
C MET A 294 -29.48 28.90 -2.38
N LYS A 295 -29.78 28.20 -1.27
CA LYS A 295 -29.21 26.85 -1.02
C LYS A 295 -29.66 25.87 -2.10
N ALA A 296 -30.95 25.84 -2.45
CA ALA A 296 -31.42 24.95 -3.51
C ALA A 296 -30.80 25.29 -4.88
N ALA A 297 -30.57 26.56 -5.16
CA ALA A 297 -29.85 27.00 -6.36
C ALA A 297 -28.37 26.55 -6.35
N TRP A 298 -27.73 26.70 -5.21
CA TRP A 298 -26.37 26.23 -4.99
C TRP A 298 -26.24 24.71 -5.17
N ASP A 299 -27.10 23.95 -4.51
CA ASP A 299 -27.14 22.48 -4.61
C ASP A 299 -27.39 22.02 -6.07
N ALA A 300 -28.24 22.72 -6.83
CA ALA A 300 -28.45 22.42 -8.24
C ALA A 300 -27.22 22.69 -9.10
N LEU A 301 -26.51 23.80 -8.83
CA LEU A 301 -25.28 24.14 -9.53
C LEU A 301 -24.15 23.11 -9.26
N ILE A 302 -23.96 22.73 -7.99
CA ILE A 302 -22.97 21.74 -7.59
C ILE A 302 -23.35 20.35 -8.11
N GLY A 303 -24.61 19.96 -8.02
CA GLY A 303 -25.09 18.66 -8.54
C GLY A 303 -24.85 18.51 -10.04
N TRP A 304 -25.04 19.59 -10.83
CA TRP A 304 -24.66 19.58 -12.23
C TRP A 304 -23.13 19.44 -12.41
N TRP A 305 -22.34 20.23 -11.68
CA TRP A 305 -20.89 20.24 -11.80
C TRP A 305 -20.27 18.88 -11.51
N GLN A 306 -20.79 18.17 -10.52
CA GLN A 306 -20.32 16.82 -10.14
C GLN A 306 -20.67 15.74 -11.18
N THR A 307 -21.65 16.00 -12.08
CA THR A 307 -22.03 15.04 -13.14
C THR A 307 -21.30 15.27 -14.46
N GLU A 308 -20.59 16.37 -14.61
CA GLU A 308 -19.83 16.65 -15.83
C GLU A 308 -18.42 16.05 -15.75
N PRO A 309 -17.99 15.27 -16.76
CA PRO A 309 -16.64 14.67 -16.78
C PRO A 309 -15.58 15.71 -17.17
N ASN A 310 -15.37 16.71 -16.33
CA ASN A 310 -14.41 17.79 -16.57
C ASN A 310 -13.31 17.73 -15.53
N GLU A 311 -12.34 16.84 -15.73
CA GLU A 311 -11.21 16.59 -14.82
C GLU A 311 -10.27 17.79 -14.65
N GLU A 312 -10.37 18.84 -15.48
CA GLU A 312 -9.43 19.97 -15.47
C GLU A 312 -9.96 21.24 -14.77
N LEU A 313 -11.23 21.29 -14.39
CA LEU A 313 -11.83 22.49 -13.83
C LEU A 313 -12.39 22.21 -12.43
N ASP A 314 -11.53 22.28 -11.44
CA ASP A 314 -11.97 22.35 -10.05
C ASP A 314 -12.94 23.54 -9.89
N PHE A 315 -14.12 23.28 -9.33
CA PHE A 315 -15.10 24.32 -9.07
C PHE A 315 -14.75 25.03 -7.76
N PHE A 316 -14.12 26.19 -7.85
CA PHE A 316 -13.71 26.98 -6.71
C PHE A 316 -14.52 28.28 -6.62
N VAL A 317 -14.85 28.69 -5.42
CA VAL A 317 -15.60 29.91 -5.16
C VAL A 317 -14.70 31.06 -4.74
N THR A 318 -13.54 30.77 -4.17
CA THR A 318 -12.57 31.79 -3.75
C THR A 318 -11.18 31.16 -3.52
N ASN A 319 -10.18 32.03 -3.54
CA ASN A 319 -8.86 31.71 -3.05
C ASN A 319 -8.83 32.06 -1.54
N TYR A 320 -8.33 31.12 -0.76
CA TYR A 320 -8.23 31.25 0.68
C TYR A 320 -6.77 31.11 1.13
N THR A 321 -6.33 32.02 1.96
CA THR A 321 -5.00 31.93 2.59
C THR A 321 -5.17 31.38 4.02
N TYR A 322 -4.54 30.25 4.29
CA TYR A 322 -4.59 29.62 5.61
C TYR A 322 -3.98 30.54 6.66
N PRO A 323 -4.67 30.81 7.78
CA PRO A 323 -4.16 31.70 8.83
C PRO A 323 -2.94 31.08 9.52
N GLU A 324 -2.17 31.93 10.22
CA GLU A 324 -1.11 31.48 11.12
C GLU A 324 -1.69 30.64 12.26
N VAL A 325 -1.03 29.55 12.59
CA VAL A 325 -1.44 28.60 13.64
C VAL A 325 -0.30 28.44 14.64
N SER A 326 -0.61 28.61 15.94
CA SER A 326 0.36 28.30 17.00
C SER A 326 0.53 26.79 17.14
N TRP A 327 1.76 26.36 17.47
CA TRP A 327 2.02 24.96 17.80
C TRP A 327 1.16 24.44 18.96
N ASP A 328 0.73 25.31 19.88
CA ASP A 328 -0.15 24.95 20.99
C ASP A 328 -1.49 24.33 20.52
N ASN A 329 -1.85 24.50 19.24
CA ASN A 329 -3.04 23.90 18.63
C ASN A 329 -2.72 22.60 17.84
N VAL A 330 -1.49 22.10 17.91
CA VAL A 330 -1.09 20.85 17.26
C VAL A 330 -0.99 19.73 18.31
N GLY A 331 -1.59 18.60 17.99
CA GLY A 331 -1.75 17.46 18.89
C GLY A 331 -0.48 16.67 19.22
N LEU A 332 0.69 17.34 19.32
CA LEU A 332 1.93 16.72 19.78
C LEU A 332 2.59 17.59 20.83
N LEU A 333 2.62 17.11 22.07
CA LEU A 333 3.12 17.87 23.24
C LEU A 333 4.25 17.09 23.92
N ALA A 334 5.21 17.81 24.50
CA ALA A 334 6.27 17.26 25.36
C ALA A 334 6.24 17.97 26.69
N PRO A 335 5.44 17.51 27.68
CA PRO A 335 5.33 18.16 28.97
C PRO A 335 6.61 18.05 29.84
N ASP A 336 7.45 17.06 29.54
CA ASP A 336 8.77 16.85 30.14
C ASP A 336 9.68 16.09 29.17
N ASP A 337 10.93 15.83 29.55
CA ASP A 337 11.95 15.21 28.68
C ASP A 337 11.65 13.77 28.28
N HIS A 338 10.75 13.08 28.97
CA HIS A 338 10.45 11.65 28.74
C HIS A 338 9.01 11.37 28.32
N THR A 339 8.17 12.39 28.23
CA THR A 339 6.75 12.23 27.96
C THR A 339 6.35 12.90 26.65
N LEU A 340 5.75 12.13 25.74
CA LEU A 340 5.01 12.65 24.59
C LEU A 340 3.51 12.47 24.83
N ILE A 341 2.72 13.48 24.49
CA ILE A 341 1.27 13.38 24.36
C ILE A 341 0.96 13.51 22.88
N VAL A 342 0.35 12.47 22.31
CA VAL A 342 -0.06 12.40 20.90
C VAL A 342 -1.57 12.46 20.85
N ILE A 343 -2.13 13.49 20.21
CA ILE A 343 -3.59 13.73 20.14
C ILE A 343 -4.00 13.68 18.66
N MET A 344 -4.88 12.74 18.35
CA MET A 344 -5.29 12.41 16.98
C MET A 344 -6.73 12.87 16.70
N THR A 345 -6.99 13.18 15.44
CA THR A 345 -8.33 13.59 14.95
C THR A 345 -9.28 12.39 14.91
N ASN A 346 -8.75 11.22 14.51
CA ASN A 346 -9.49 9.97 14.45
C ASN A 346 -9.02 9.01 15.54
N PRO A 347 -9.92 8.17 16.08
CA PRO A 347 -9.54 7.19 17.09
C PRO A 347 -8.75 6.04 16.46
N ILE A 348 -7.78 5.52 17.22
CA ILE A 348 -7.03 4.32 16.88
C ILE A 348 -6.93 3.42 18.11
N GLU A 349 -7.05 2.12 17.94
CA GLU A 349 -7.00 1.16 19.04
C GLU A 349 -5.57 0.68 19.28
N LEU A 350 -4.71 1.56 19.83
CA LEU A 350 -3.33 1.18 20.19
C LEU A 350 -3.27 0.24 21.40
N LEU A 351 -4.28 0.30 22.27
CA LEU A 351 -4.42 -0.56 23.44
C LEU A 351 -5.77 -1.28 23.39
N ASP A 352 -5.78 -2.56 23.67
CA ASP A 352 -7.01 -3.35 23.86
C ASP A 352 -7.75 -2.95 25.16
N GLU A 353 -8.88 -3.62 25.47
CA GLU A 353 -9.66 -3.34 26.68
C GLU A 353 -8.90 -3.71 27.96
N GLU A 354 -7.98 -4.65 27.92
CA GLU A 354 -7.12 -5.09 29.02
C GLU A 354 -5.88 -4.20 29.17
N GLY A 355 -5.60 -3.30 28.22
CA GLY A 355 -4.46 -2.38 28.21
C GLY A 355 -3.20 -2.99 27.60
N ASN A 356 -3.30 -4.05 26.83
CA ASN A 356 -2.18 -4.62 26.09
C ASN A 356 -1.99 -3.87 24.75
N LEU A 357 -0.75 -3.86 24.26
CA LEU A 357 -0.42 -3.29 22.96
C LEU A 357 -1.10 -4.11 21.84
N THR A 358 -1.80 -3.44 20.95
CA THR A 358 -2.35 -4.05 19.73
C THR A 358 -1.35 -3.99 18.58
N TYR A 359 -1.65 -4.69 17.47
CA TYR A 359 -0.82 -4.63 16.27
C TYR A 359 -0.73 -3.21 15.68
N HIS A 360 -1.71 -2.35 15.94
CA HIS A 360 -1.71 -0.94 15.52
C HIS A 360 -0.51 -0.16 16.06
N CYS A 361 0.04 -0.56 17.21
CA CYS A 361 1.26 0.03 17.75
C CYS A 361 2.47 -0.16 16.84
N ALA A 362 2.56 -1.27 16.12
CA ALA A 362 3.69 -1.53 15.22
C ALA A 362 3.36 -1.24 13.75
N TYR A 363 2.08 -1.27 13.38
CA TYR A 363 1.64 -1.05 12.01
C TYR A 363 1.35 0.42 11.70
N ASP A 364 0.48 1.04 12.51
CA ASP A 364 0.00 2.40 12.26
C ASP A 364 0.82 3.46 13.01
N PHE A 365 1.29 3.13 14.21
CA PHE A 365 2.00 4.04 15.09
C PHE A 365 3.30 3.43 15.62
N SER A 366 4.17 2.94 14.76
CA SER A 366 5.48 2.39 15.22
C SER A 366 6.39 3.44 15.85
N GLY A 367 6.24 4.71 15.51
CA GLY A 367 7.03 5.82 16.05
C GLY A 367 6.71 7.15 15.37
N LEU A 368 7.50 8.15 15.66
CA LEU A 368 7.51 9.46 15.02
C LEU A 368 8.88 9.68 14.39
N PRO A 369 8.98 10.43 13.29
CA PRO A 369 10.26 10.79 12.70
C PRO A 369 11.11 11.59 13.68
N LEU A 370 12.43 11.42 13.58
CA LEU A 370 13.35 12.12 14.45
C LEU A 370 14.59 12.57 13.69
N VAL A 371 14.88 13.87 13.74
CA VAL A 371 16.11 14.46 13.19
C VAL A 371 16.99 15.01 14.30
N HIS A 372 18.31 14.86 14.16
CA HIS A 372 19.26 15.49 15.06
C HIS A 372 19.28 17.01 14.82
N LYS A 373 18.70 17.76 15.73
CA LYS A 373 18.44 19.19 15.59
C LYS A 373 19.66 19.98 15.10
N ALA A 374 20.81 19.82 15.76
CA ALA A 374 22.02 20.60 15.40
C ALA A 374 22.52 20.29 13.98
N THR A 375 22.47 19.02 13.57
CA THR A 375 22.86 18.60 12.22
C THR A 375 21.82 19.04 11.19
N PHE A 376 20.53 18.93 11.50
CA PHE A 376 19.47 19.36 10.60
C PHE A 376 19.55 20.89 10.35
N GLU A 377 19.67 21.71 11.41
CA GLU A 377 19.81 23.15 11.28
C GLU A 377 21.06 23.58 10.48
N ALA A 378 22.18 22.86 10.65
CA ALA A 378 23.40 23.14 9.90
C ALA A 378 23.30 22.79 8.39
N ASN A 379 22.33 21.96 8.03
CA ASN A 379 22.13 21.45 6.66
C ASN A 379 20.85 21.96 6.00
N LYS A 380 20.17 22.94 6.61
CA LYS A 380 19.09 23.69 5.95
C LYS A 380 19.65 24.52 4.80
N VAL A 381 19.00 24.50 3.67
CA VAL A 381 19.38 25.24 2.47
C VAL A 381 18.32 26.28 2.16
N ALA A 382 18.73 27.54 2.14
CA ALA A 382 17.83 28.65 1.85
C ALA A 382 17.27 28.56 0.42
N PRO A 383 16.07 29.14 0.17
CA PRO A 383 15.46 29.18 -1.15
C PRO A 383 16.40 29.73 -2.21
N VAL A 384 16.42 29.07 -3.37
CA VAL A 384 17.14 29.56 -4.55
C VAL A 384 16.28 30.53 -5.36
N GLU A 385 16.89 31.28 -6.30
CA GLU A 385 16.15 32.20 -7.19
C GLU A 385 15.00 31.45 -7.91
N GLY A 386 13.80 31.98 -7.79
CA GLY A 386 12.57 31.40 -8.37
C GLY A 386 11.84 30.41 -7.47
N SER A 387 12.33 30.15 -6.23
CA SER A 387 11.64 29.34 -5.23
C SER A 387 11.48 30.13 -3.93
N THR A 388 10.43 29.82 -3.17
CA THR A 388 10.23 30.33 -1.80
C THR A 388 10.49 29.24 -0.76
N LEU A 389 10.73 27.98 -1.21
CA LEU A 389 10.83 26.82 -0.35
C LEU A 389 12.28 26.57 0.08
N TRP A 390 12.42 26.29 1.37
CA TRP A 390 13.67 25.76 1.95
C TRP A 390 13.80 24.27 1.61
N THR A 391 15.02 23.79 1.57
CA THR A 391 15.37 22.37 1.45
C THR A 391 16.39 21.98 2.50
N SER A 392 16.76 20.70 2.55
CA SER A 392 17.78 20.20 3.46
C SER A 392 18.65 19.13 2.80
N THR A 393 19.94 19.12 3.14
CA THR A 393 20.86 18.03 2.80
C THR A 393 21.11 17.08 3.98
N TYR A 394 20.30 17.16 5.04
CA TYR A 394 20.34 16.24 6.16
C TYR A 394 20.07 14.81 5.67
N ASN A 395 20.85 13.83 6.10
CA ASN A 395 20.74 12.43 5.71
C ASN A 395 20.73 12.20 4.18
N SER A 396 21.66 12.86 3.46
CA SER A 396 21.91 12.64 2.03
C SER A 396 23.39 12.30 1.72
N SER A 397 24.25 12.36 2.72
CA SER A 397 25.67 11.99 2.65
C SER A 397 26.17 11.50 4.00
N LYS A 398 27.36 10.91 4.05
CA LYS A 398 27.97 10.47 5.32
C LYS A 398 28.11 11.63 6.31
N GLU A 399 28.53 12.79 5.83
CA GLU A 399 28.84 13.96 6.67
C GLU A 399 27.60 14.62 7.25
N THR A 400 26.45 14.41 6.63
CA THR A 400 25.16 14.98 7.04
C THR A 400 24.26 13.95 7.75
N SER A 401 24.74 12.71 7.92
CA SER A 401 23.98 11.63 8.54
C SER A 401 24.16 11.58 10.04
N MET A 402 23.06 11.28 10.71
CA MET A 402 23.03 11.01 12.15
C MET A 402 22.12 9.79 12.42
N SER A 403 22.55 8.93 13.34
CA SER A 403 21.82 7.73 13.72
C SER A 403 21.46 7.70 15.20
N TRP A 404 20.28 7.18 15.50
CA TRP A 404 19.85 6.77 16.83
C TRP A 404 19.35 5.33 16.86
N GLY A 405 19.53 4.61 15.73
CA GLY A 405 19.22 3.19 15.55
C GLY A 405 20.38 2.28 15.93
N ALA A 406 20.20 0.97 15.64
CA ALA A 406 21.17 -0.08 15.94
C ALA A 406 22.51 0.08 15.19
N TYR A 407 22.49 0.71 14.03
CA TYR A 407 23.68 0.93 13.20
C TYR A 407 23.85 2.41 12.89
N LYS A 408 25.06 2.78 12.49
CA LYS A 408 25.41 4.12 12.03
C LYS A 408 26.19 4.03 10.72
N LEU A 409 26.05 5.05 9.88
CA LEU A 409 26.70 5.11 8.58
C LEU A 409 28.20 5.33 8.75
N GLU A 410 29.03 4.41 8.28
CA GLU A 410 30.50 4.52 8.30
C GLU A 410 31.03 5.12 7.01
N SER A 411 30.52 4.64 5.85
CA SER A 411 30.90 5.17 4.53
C SER A 411 29.73 5.12 3.55
N PHE A 412 29.80 6.03 2.58
CA PHE A 412 28.82 6.08 1.49
C PHE A 412 29.51 6.57 0.20
N GLN A 413 29.40 5.77 -0.87
CA GLN A 413 29.83 6.13 -2.22
C GLN A 413 28.69 5.85 -3.18
N SER A 414 28.01 6.91 -3.60
CA SER A 414 26.88 6.81 -4.52
C SER A 414 27.24 6.00 -5.77
N GLY A 415 26.38 5.07 -6.15
CA GLY A 415 26.54 4.17 -7.30
C GLY A 415 27.61 3.08 -7.11
N LYS A 416 28.17 2.92 -5.92
CA LYS A 416 29.19 1.90 -5.65
C LYS A 416 28.88 1.04 -4.42
N GLU A 417 28.90 1.64 -3.23
CA GLU A 417 28.70 0.92 -1.98
C GLU A 417 28.38 1.87 -0.82
N TRP A 418 27.74 1.33 0.19
CA TRP A 418 27.69 1.95 1.51
C TRP A 418 27.92 0.90 2.60
N LYS A 419 28.37 1.40 3.76
CA LYS A 419 28.61 0.58 4.94
C LYS A 419 28.05 1.23 6.18
N VAL A 420 27.28 0.47 6.93
CA VAL A 420 26.89 0.80 8.31
C VAL A 420 27.61 -0.12 9.28
N VAL A 421 27.89 0.41 10.47
CA VAL A 421 28.52 -0.34 11.58
C VAL A 421 27.69 -0.17 12.85
N ARG A 422 27.87 -1.07 13.79
CA ARG A 422 27.22 -1.06 15.09
C ARG A 422 27.27 0.33 15.75
N ASN A 423 26.12 0.88 16.14
CA ASN A 423 26.02 2.09 16.92
C ASN A 423 26.07 1.74 18.41
N THR A 424 27.23 1.80 19.03
CA THR A 424 27.42 1.45 20.45
C THR A 424 26.65 2.35 21.44
N LYS A 425 26.01 3.42 20.96
CA LYS A 425 25.16 4.30 21.76
C LYS A 425 23.69 3.88 21.74
N TRP A 426 23.32 2.97 20.86
CA TRP A 426 21.94 2.50 20.79
C TRP A 426 21.57 1.71 22.04
N TYR A 427 20.43 2.10 22.63
CA TYR A 427 19.93 1.51 23.88
C TYR A 427 19.73 0.00 23.81
N GLY A 428 19.36 -0.52 22.64
CA GLY A 428 18.98 -1.92 22.46
C GLY A 428 20.11 -2.90 22.79
N TYR A 429 21.40 -2.49 22.65
CA TYR A 429 22.54 -3.33 23.06
C TYR A 429 22.70 -3.48 24.57
N GLN A 430 21.96 -2.69 25.35
CA GLN A 430 22.01 -2.73 26.83
C GLN A 430 20.80 -3.48 27.40
N LEU A 431 19.87 -3.92 26.56
CA LEU A 431 18.68 -4.63 26.99
C LEU A 431 19.02 -6.12 27.19
N LYS A 432 18.69 -6.64 28.38
CA LYS A 432 18.87 -8.06 28.74
C LYS A 432 18.13 -9.00 27.76
N GLU A 433 16.98 -8.58 27.28
CA GLU A 433 16.17 -9.32 26.31
C GLU A 433 16.82 -9.47 24.93
N ASN A 434 17.82 -8.65 24.63
CA ASN A 434 18.60 -8.70 23.39
C ASN A 434 19.95 -9.44 23.56
N GLU A 435 20.17 -10.11 24.70
CA GLU A 435 21.40 -10.86 24.93
C GLU A 435 21.55 -11.97 23.86
N GLY A 436 22.69 -11.96 23.16
CA GLY A 436 22.99 -12.92 22.07
C GLY A 436 22.33 -12.58 20.71
N LEU A 437 21.49 -11.53 20.67
CA LEU A 437 20.92 -11.03 19.42
C LEU A 437 21.78 -9.93 18.81
N TYR A 438 21.46 -9.49 17.58
CA TYR A 438 22.21 -8.46 16.85
C TYR A 438 23.70 -8.80 16.71
N GLN A 439 24.02 -10.00 16.30
CA GLN A 439 25.43 -10.43 16.16
C GLN A 439 26.16 -9.65 15.05
N THR A 440 25.47 -9.15 14.05
CA THR A 440 26.04 -8.40 12.94
C THR A 440 26.74 -7.13 13.41
N ASP A 441 28.05 -7.00 13.13
CA ASP A 441 28.85 -5.81 13.46
C ASP A 441 28.79 -4.74 12.39
N ALA A 442 28.73 -5.18 11.13
CA ALA A 442 28.67 -4.31 9.97
C ALA A 442 27.79 -4.86 8.86
N ILE A 443 27.21 -3.97 8.08
CA ILE A 443 26.47 -4.30 6.86
C ILE A 443 27.13 -3.53 5.72
N VAL A 444 27.46 -4.24 4.65
CA VAL A 444 27.98 -3.66 3.41
C VAL A 444 26.99 -3.96 2.30
N GLU A 445 26.49 -2.93 1.64
CA GLU A 445 25.69 -3.09 0.43
C GLU A 445 26.46 -2.54 -0.77
N GLU A 446 26.70 -3.41 -1.74
CA GLU A 446 27.31 -3.03 -3.02
C GLU A 446 26.23 -2.70 -4.04
N ILE A 447 26.50 -1.74 -4.91
CA ILE A 447 25.61 -1.45 -6.04
C ILE A 447 26.06 -2.27 -7.24
N VAL A 448 25.27 -3.29 -7.59
CA VAL A 448 25.53 -4.24 -8.67
C VAL A 448 24.34 -4.28 -9.61
N ALA A 449 24.42 -3.58 -10.74
CA ALA A 449 23.29 -3.41 -11.65
C ALA A 449 22.84 -4.73 -12.31
N GLU A 450 23.78 -5.66 -12.58
CA GLU A 450 23.50 -6.91 -13.29
C GLU A 450 23.41 -8.09 -12.33
N TRP A 451 22.26 -8.75 -12.30
CA TRP A 451 22.04 -9.93 -11.45
C TRP A 451 23.10 -11.01 -11.66
N SER A 452 23.50 -11.27 -12.90
CA SER A 452 24.54 -12.29 -13.21
C SER A 452 25.88 -11.98 -12.56
N THR A 453 26.23 -10.71 -12.39
CA THR A 453 27.45 -10.30 -11.66
C THR A 453 27.27 -10.53 -10.17
N ALA A 454 26.13 -10.19 -9.58
CA ALA A 454 25.83 -10.48 -8.18
C ALA A 454 25.81 -11.99 -7.92
N TRP A 455 25.30 -12.78 -8.86
CA TRP A 455 25.32 -14.24 -8.78
C TRP A 455 26.74 -14.81 -8.67
N LEU A 456 27.68 -14.32 -9.49
CA LEU A 456 29.09 -14.75 -9.40
C LEU A 456 29.74 -14.35 -8.07
N LYS A 457 29.41 -13.16 -7.56
CA LYS A 457 29.86 -12.71 -6.24
C LYS A 457 29.30 -13.59 -5.10
N PHE A 458 28.04 -13.99 -5.19
CA PHE A 458 27.42 -14.90 -4.24
C PHE A 458 28.13 -16.28 -4.22
N LEU A 459 28.38 -16.84 -5.39
CA LEU A 459 29.16 -18.10 -5.50
C LEU A 459 30.58 -17.95 -5.01
N ALA A 460 31.16 -16.77 -5.13
CA ALA A 460 32.52 -16.47 -4.59
C ALA A 460 32.49 -16.17 -3.08
N GLY A 461 31.35 -16.20 -2.41
CA GLY A 461 31.20 -15.92 -0.99
C GLY A 461 31.36 -14.44 -0.62
N GLU A 462 31.20 -13.51 -1.59
CA GLU A 462 31.31 -12.07 -1.40
C GLU A 462 29.93 -11.41 -1.06
N ILE A 463 28.82 -12.13 -1.26
CA ILE A 463 27.46 -11.71 -0.95
C ILE A 463 26.80 -12.82 -0.14
N ASP A 464 26.04 -12.45 0.90
CA ASP A 464 25.43 -13.38 1.85
C ASP A 464 23.98 -13.74 1.54
N GLY A 465 23.34 -13.06 0.62
CA GLY A 465 21.98 -13.37 0.17
C GLY A 465 21.72 -12.94 -1.27
N ILE A 466 21.01 -13.77 -2.06
CA ILE A 466 20.67 -13.45 -3.44
C ILE A 466 19.33 -14.06 -3.86
N GLY A 467 18.53 -13.31 -4.62
CA GLY A 467 17.32 -13.84 -5.26
C GLY A 467 17.65 -14.90 -6.33
N ILE A 468 16.87 -15.97 -6.38
CA ILE A 468 16.99 -17.02 -7.40
C ILE A 468 16.32 -16.56 -8.68
N ASP A 469 17.08 -16.39 -9.76
CA ASP A 469 16.50 -16.10 -11.08
C ASP A 469 15.76 -17.32 -11.66
N PRO A 470 14.65 -17.15 -12.39
CA PRO A 470 13.93 -18.26 -13.02
C PRO A 470 14.79 -19.19 -13.89
N SER A 471 15.84 -18.67 -14.53
CA SER A 471 16.74 -19.46 -15.37
C SER A 471 17.52 -20.54 -14.64
N ILE A 472 17.77 -20.34 -13.34
CA ILE A 472 18.50 -21.29 -12.47
C ILE A 472 17.60 -21.98 -11.44
N ALA A 473 16.32 -21.62 -11.37
CA ALA A 473 15.39 -22.10 -10.34
C ALA A 473 15.32 -23.62 -10.23
N ALA A 474 15.38 -24.33 -11.37
CA ALA A 474 15.34 -25.79 -11.41
C ALA A 474 16.51 -26.46 -10.67
N GLU A 475 17.66 -25.78 -10.60
CA GLU A 475 18.87 -26.30 -9.95
C GLU A 475 18.92 -25.97 -8.44
N TYR A 476 18.39 -24.80 -8.06
CA TYR A 476 18.61 -24.23 -6.72
C TYR A 476 17.38 -24.19 -5.81
N LYS A 477 16.16 -24.23 -6.33
CA LYS A 477 14.95 -24.21 -5.47
C LYS A 477 14.85 -25.42 -4.53
N GLY A 478 15.62 -26.48 -4.77
CA GLY A 478 15.73 -27.65 -3.90
C GLY A 478 16.83 -27.55 -2.85
N SER A 479 17.61 -26.47 -2.85
CA SER A 479 18.71 -26.28 -1.90
C SER A 479 18.22 -26.18 -0.45
N SER A 480 19.00 -26.70 0.47
CA SER A 480 18.81 -26.49 1.91
C SER A 480 19.03 -25.03 2.34
N ARG A 481 19.58 -24.20 1.46
CA ARG A 481 19.81 -22.76 1.66
C ARG A 481 18.77 -21.90 0.95
N ALA A 482 17.77 -22.52 0.28
CA ALA A 482 16.69 -21.80 -0.38
C ALA A 482 15.61 -21.41 0.60
N TYR A 483 15.23 -20.17 0.51
CA TYR A 483 14.14 -19.56 1.27
C TYR A 483 13.12 -19.02 0.28
N PHE A 484 11.83 -18.99 0.64
CA PHE A 484 10.76 -18.59 -0.27
C PHE A 484 9.82 -17.64 0.43
N THR A 485 9.51 -16.47 -0.08
CA THR A 485 8.67 -15.43 0.53
C THR A 485 7.31 -15.36 -0.14
N PRO A 486 6.22 -15.52 0.61
CA PRO A 486 4.92 -15.08 0.12
C PRO A 486 4.92 -13.54 -0.06
N ASP A 487 4.21 -13.10 -1.08
CA ASP A 487 3.98 -11.69 -1.38
C ASP A 487 2.46 -11.44 -1.38
N ASP A 488 2.01 -10.26 -1.05
CA ASP A 488 0.59 -9.89 -1.12
C ASP A 488 0.09 -9.66 -2.55
N PHE A 489 1.03 -9.63 -3.51
CA PHE A 489 0.75 -9.41 -4.93
C PHE A 489 0.17 -10.65 -5.63
N ILE A 490 -0.88 -10.42 -6.41
CA ILE A 490 -1.50 -11.44 -7.26
C ILE A 490 -1.39 -11.00 -8.71
N GLN A 491 -0.59 -11.71 -9.49
CA GLN A 491 -0.49 -11.43 -10.91
C GLN A 491 -1.73 -11.90 -11.65
N SER A 492 -2.33 -11.00 -12.38
CA SER A 492 -3.52 -11.26 -13.21
C SER A 492 -3.31 -10.79 -14.64
N ALA A 493 -3.99 -11.45 -15.59
CA ALA A 493 -4.19 -10.84 -16.89
C ALA A 493 -5.38 -9.87 -16.78
N GLN A 494 -5.12 -8.62 -17.13
CA GLN A 494 -6.12 -7.57 -17.20
C GLN A 494 -6.61 -7.48 -18.65
N LEU A 495 -7.92 -7.59 -18.84
CA LEU A 495 -8.56 -7.58 -20.16
C LEU A 495 -9.33 -6.25 -20.32
N GLN A 496 -9.16 -5.60 -21.47
CA GLN A 496 -9.72 -4.26 -21.70
C GLN A 496 -11.25 -4.25 -21.56
N SER A 497 -11.74 -3.30 -20.78
CA SER A 497 -13.16 -3.10 -20.52
C SER A 497 -13.80 -2.01 -21.38
N SER A 498 -13.00 -1.08 -21.91
CA SER A 498 -13.47 0.04 -22.73
C SER A 498 -13.85 -0.42 -24.13
N LYS A 499 -15.14 -0.51 -24.41
CA LYS A 499 -15.65 -0.81 -25.76
C LYS A 499 -15.20 0.25 -26.75
N GLU A 500 -15.30 1.54 -26.39
CA GLU A 500 -14.86 2.65 -27.21
C GLU A 500 -13.36 2.59 -27.51
N GLY A 501 -12.53 2.27 -26.50
CA GLY A 501 -11.10 2.06 -26.68
C GLY A 501 -10.78 0.89 -27.63
N LEU A 502 -11.54 -0.20 -27.56
CA LEU A 502 -11.41 -1.34 -28.49
C LEU A 502 -11.82 -0.94 -29.92
N GLU A 503 -13.00 -0.35 -30.10
CA GLU A 503 -13.54 0.12 -31.40
C GLU A 503 -12.59 1.11 -32.08
N SER A 504 -12.02 2.04 -31.32
CA SER A 504 -11.10 3.07 -31.87
C SER A 504 -9.82 2.48 -32.49
N ARG A 505 -9.48 1.24 -32.13
CA ARG A 505 -8.28 0.53 -32.59
C ARG A 505 -8.61 -0.60 -33.60
N GLU A 506 -9.88 -0.77 -33.94
CA GLU A 506 -10.30 -1.67 -35.03
C GLU A 506 -9.99 -1.04 -36.38
N SER A 507 -9.87 -1.87 -37.39
CA SER A 507 -9.69 -1.49 -38.80
C SER A 507 -10.39 -2.49 -39.69
N GLU A 508 -10.46 -2.24 -41.02
CA GLU A 508 -11.10 -3.15 -41.97
C GLU A 508 -10.53 -4.58 -41.83
N GLY A 509 -11.38 -5.51 -41.47
CA GLY A 509 -11.02 -6.93 -41.29
C GLY A 509 -10.35 -7.27 -39.97
N ILE A 510 -10.22 -6.32 -39.03
CA ILE A 510 -9.65 -6.52 -37.68
C ILE A 510 -10.71 -6.20 -36.63
N ASN A 511 -11.01 -7.15 -35.77
CA ASN A 511 -11.91 -7.04 -34.63
C ASN A 511 -11.14 -7.12 -33.31
N LYS A 512 -11.57 -6.32 -32.35
CA LYS A 512 -11.11 -6.28 -30.95
C LYS A 512 -12.29 -6.32 -29.97
N THR A 513 -13.45 -5.83 -30.39
CA THR A 513 -14.65 -5.72 -29.57
C THR A 513 -15.20 -7.05 -29.07
N ILE A 514 -14.80 -8.18 -29.65
CA ILE A 514 -15.13 -9.51 -29.11
C ILE A 514 -14.68 -9.67 -27.65
N LEU A 515 -13.66 -8.92 -27.21
CA LEU A 515 -13.17 -8.92 -25.84
C LEU A 515 -14.21 -8.37 -24.84
N THR A 516 -15.22 -7.63 -25.30
CA THR A 516 -16.33 -7.14 -24.46
C THR A 516 -17.27 -8.25 -24.01
N TYR A 517 -17.27 -9.41 -24.68
CA TYR A 517 -18.14 -10.55 -24.36
C TYR A 517 -17.56 -11.35 -23.20
N THR A 518 -18.36 -11.53 -22.15
CA THR A 518 -17.96 -12.29 -20.96
C THR A 518 -17.60 -13.73 -21.28
N GLU A 519 -18.27 -14.34 -22.24
CA GLU A 519 -17.98 -15.69 -22.73
C GLU A 519 -16.56 -15.79 -23.30
N PHE A 520 -16.12 -14.76 -24.05
CA PHE A 520 -14.77 -14.73 -24.61
C PHE A 520 -13.71 -14.60 -23.52
N ARG A 521 -13.90 -13.66 -22.56
CA ARG A 521 -12.99 -13.49 -21.42
C ARG A 521 -12.93 -14.71 -20.52
N ASN A 522 -14.08 -15.36 -20.28
CA ASN A 522 -14.13 -16.63 -19.54
C ASN A 522 -13.35 -17.75 -20.28
N ALA A 523 -13.48 -17.83 -21.60
CA ALA A 523 -12.69 -18.76 -22.38
C ALA A 523 -11.18 -18.52 -22.23
N MET A 524 -10.74 -17.23 -22.25
CA MET A 524 -9.35 -16.89 -22.01
C MET A 524 -8.88 -17.33 -20.61
N SER A 525 -9.74 -17.20 -19.59
CA SER A 525 -9.45 -17.68 -18.24
C SER A 525 -9.28 -19.20 -18.18
N LEU A 526 -10.22 -19.94 -18.79
CA LEU A 526 -10.21 -21.42 -18.80
C LEU A 526 -9.12 -22.03 -19.69
N ALA A 527 -8.53 -21.25 -20.59
CA ALA A 527 -7.46 -21.72 -21.48
C ALA A 527 -6.08 -21.76 -20.81
N VAL A 528 -5.90 -21.15 -19.63
CA VAL A 528 -4.62 -21.10 -18.94
C VAL A 528 -4.53 -22.16 -17.86
N ASP A 529 -3.62 -23.10 -18.03
CA ASP A 529 -3.18 -24.01 -16.96
C ASP A 529 -2.26 -23.22 -16.02
N ARG A 530 -2.84 -22.74 -14.90
CA ARG A 530 -2.17 -21.82 -13.97
C ARG A 530 -0.98 -22.48 -13.26
N ALA A 531 -1.06 -23.77 -12.99
CA ALA A 531 0.04 -24.50 -12.37
C ALA A 531 1.24 -24.64 -13.32
N ASP A 532 0.98 -25.01 -14.58
CA ASP A 532 2.02 -25.09 -15.61
C ASP A 532 2.56 -23.69 -15.97
N TYR A 533 1.70 -22.67 -15.99
CA TYR A 533 2.10 -21.29 -16.21
C TYR A 533 3.03 -20.77 -15.11
N ALA A 534 2.65 -20.91 -13.83
CA ALA A 534 3.48 -20.51 -12.71
C ALA A 534 4.83 -21.24 -12.72
N ALA A 535 4.82 -22.54 -12.96
CA ALA A 535 6.04 -23.36 -13.01
C ALA A 535 7.00 -22.99 -14.13
N LYS A 536 6.49 -22.49 -15.28
CA LYS A 536 7.31 -22.12 -16.44
C LYS A 536 7.70 -20.65 -16.48
N CYS A 537 6.85 -19.79 -15.97
CA CYS A 537 7.02 -18.35 -16.12
C CYS A 537 7.58 -17.66 -14.86
N THR A 538 7.54 -18.34 -13.70
CA THR A 538 8.02 -17.78 -12.43
C THR A 538 9.03 -18.72 -11.75
N THR A 539 9.70 -18.24 -10.70
CA THR A 539 10.65 -19.05 -9.93
C THR A 539 9.95 -19.95 -8.92
N SER A 540 8.97 -19.40 -8.17
CA SER A 540 8.41 -20.03 -6.98
C SER A 540 6.93 -19.75 -6.76
N SER A 541 6.30 -18.94 -7.64
CA SER A 541 4.90 -18.57 -7.49
C SER A 541 3.97 -19.78 -7.62
N LEU A 542 2.80 -19.68 -7.00
CA LEU A 542 1.77 -20.70 -6.98
C LEU A 542 0.59 -20.31 -7.87
N ALA A 543 -0.11 -21.28 -8.42
CA ALA A 543 -1.33 -21.04 -9.19
C ALA A 543 -2.32 -20.16 -8.43
N GLY A 544 -2.75 -19.06 -9.02
CA GLY A 544 -3.66 -18.07 -8.41
C GLY A 544 -5.06 -18.16 -8.98
N PHE A 545 -6.06 -18.23 -8.09
CA PHE A 545 -7.46 -18.41 -8.46
C PHE A 545 -8.38 -17.28 -7.98
N GLY A 546 -7.94 -16.44 -7.05
CA GLY A 546 -8.71 -15.33 -6.49
C GLY A 546 -7.88 -14.05 -6.44
N ILE A 547 -8.50 -12.97 -5.97
CA ILE A 547 -7.87 -11.66 -5.81
C ILE A 547 -7.22 -11.49 -4.42
N PHE A 548 -7.31 -12.48 -3.57
CA PHE A 548 -6.64 -12.55 -2.26
C PHE A 548 -5.75 -13.78 -2.19
N ASN A 549 -4.69 -13.73 -1.41
CA ASN A 549 -3.78 -14.84 -1.15
C ASN A 549 -3.54 -15.05 0.36
N SER A 550 -2.52 -15.80 0.71
CA SER A 550 -2.17 -16.13 2.10
C SER A 550 -1.67 -14.94 2.94
N MET A 551 -1.43 -13.80 2.32
CA MET A 551 -0.97 -12.58 2.99
C MET A 551 -2.12 -11.65 3.41
N HIS A 552 -3.37 -11.96 3.01
CA HIS A 552 -4.54 -11.14 3.33
C HIS A 552 -5.20 -11.63 4.61
N TYR A 553 -5.01 -10.89 5.68
CA TYR A 553 -5.55 -11.17 7.00
C TYR A 553 -6.86 -10.42 7.23
N TYR A 554 -7.91 -11.11 7.66
CA TYR A 554 -9.16 -10.51 8.09
C TYR A 554 -9.22 -10.31 9.61
N ASP A 555 -8.34 -10.97 10.34
CA ASP A 555 -8.20 -10.88 11.80
C ASP A 555 -6.70 -11.00 12.14
N VAL A 556 -6.04 -9.86 12.10
CA VAL A 556 -4.59 -9.78 12.30
C VAL A 556 -4.21 -10.25 13.71
N ALA A 557 -4.99 -9.86 14.72
CA ALA A 557 -4.71 -10.15 16.11
C ALA A 557 -4.69 -11.66 16.43
N ASN A 558 -5.50 -12.44 15.69
CA ASN A 558 -5.60 -13.90 15.88
C ASN A 558 -4.98 -14.70 14.71
N GLY A 559 -4.25 -14.05 13.82
CA GLY A 559 -3.63 -14.71 12.67
C GLY A 559 -4.64 -15.23 11.63
N GLY A 560 -5.84 -14.65 11.59
CA GLY A 560 -6.93 -15.08 10.72
C GLY A 560 -6.72 -14.69 9.27
N VAL A 561 -6.26 -15.61 8.43
CA VAL A 561 -6.07 -15.40 6.99
C VAL A 561 -7.39 -15.58 6.25
N TYR A 562 -7.78 -14.58 5.44
CA TYR A 562 -9.03 -14.61 4.68
C TYR A 562 -9.15 -15.87 3.81
N ARG A 563 -8.12 -16.24 3.08
CA ARG A 563 -8.12 -17.38 2.15
C ARG A 563 -8.36 -18.75 2.85
N ASN A 564 -8.14 -18.81 4.15
CA ASN A 564 -8.39 -20.01 4.95
C ASN A 564 -9.84 -20.12 5.42
N THR A 565 -10.67 -19.09 5.23
CA THR A 565 -12.08 -19.09 5.67
C THR A 565 -12.97 -19.93 4.75
N ASP A 566 -14.06 -20.42 5.32
CA ASP A 566 -15.07 -21.18 4.58
C ASP A 566 -15.70 -20.36 3.45
N GLU A 567 -15.94 -19.06 3.70
CA GLU A 567 -16.53 -18.15 2.74
C GLU A 567 -15.62 -17.99 1.51
N ALA A 568 -14.34 -17.73 1.73
CA ALA A 568 -13.36 -17.61 0.67
C ALA A 568 -13.16 -18.91 -0.13
N LYS A 569 -13.18 -20.06 0.54
CA LYS A 569 -13.09 -21.38 -0.10
C LYS A 569 -14.32 -21.66 -0.96
N LYS A 570 -15.51 -21.39 -0.43
CA LYS A 570 -16.79 -21.60 -1.13
C LYS A 570 -16.89 -20.73 -2.39
N ILE A 571 -16.51 -19.45 -2.30
CA ILE A 571 -16.61 -18.57 -3.46
C ILE A 571 -15.67 -18.99 -4.59
N LEU A 572 -14.45 -19.44 -4.28
CA LEU A 572 -13.56 -20.01 -5.30
C LEU A 572 -14.17 -21.26 -5.96
N CYS A 573 -14.69 -22.21 -5.15
CA CYS A 573 -15.33 -23.39 -5.70
C CYS A 573 -16.52 -23.02 -6.62
N GLN A 574 -17.33 -22.04 -6.24
CA GLN A 574 -18.43 -21.55 -7.07
C GLN A 574 -17.93 -20.92 -8.38
N THR A 575 -16.93 -20.06 -8.30
CA THR A 575 -16.34 -19.36 -9.46
C THR A 575 -15.78 -20.33 -10.50
N TYR A 576 -15.15 -21.41 -10.05
CA TYR A 576 -14.55 -22.43 -10.93
C TYR A 576 -15.43 -23.68 -11.15
N GLY A 577 -16.68 -23.64 -10.69
CA GLY A 577 -17.64 -24.72 -10.94
C GLY A 577 -17.34 -26.03 -10.22
N VAL A 578 -16.64 -25.98 -9.08
CA VAL A 578 -16.32 -27.16 -8.26
C VAL A 578 -17.50 -27.49 -7.34
N ASP A 579 -18.03 -28.70 -7.48
CA ASP A 579 -19.10 -29.21 -6.62
C ASP A 579 -18.52 -29.74 -5.30
N VAL A 580 -18.60 -28.91 -4.25
CA VAL A 580 -18.02 -29.20 -2.93
C VAL A 580 -18.57 -30.48 -2.30
N SER A 581 -19.77 -30.93 -2.70
CA SER A 581 -20.37 -32.14 -2.15
C SER A 581 -19.65 -33.44 -2.55
N LYS A 582 -18.74 -33.36 -3.52
CA LYS A 582 -17.95 -34.49 -4.02
C LYS A 582 -16.65 -34.73 -3.27
N TYR A 583 -16.30 -33.85 -2.32
CA TYR A 583 -15.04 -33.86 -1.59
C TYR A 583 -15.28 -34.06 -0.09
N ALA A 584 -14.30 -34.57 0.63
CA ALA A 584 -14.40 -34.81 2.06
C ALA A 584 -14.28 -33.50 2.88
N SER A 585 -13.62 -32.46 2.33
CA SER A 585 -13.48 -31.14 2.95
C SER A 585 -13.53 -30.02 1.90
N LEU A 586 -13.69 -28.77 2.36
CA LEU A 586 -13.56 -27.60 1.51
C LEU A 586 -12.12 -27.43 1.01
N ASP A 587 -11.13 -27.83 1.78
CA ASP A 587 -9.72 -27.76 1.38
C ASP A 587 -9.47 -28.68 0.18
N GLU A 588 -9.90 -29.93 0.23
CA GLU A 588 -9.81 -30.84 -0.91
C GLU A 588 -10.57 -30.32 -2.15
N ALA A 589 -11.72 -29.67 -1.94
CA ALA A 589 -12.46 -29.06 -3.04
C ALA A 589 -11.67 -27.92 -3.68
N VAL A 590 -11.06 -27.03 -2.88
CA VAL A 590 -10.21 -25.93 -3.36
C VAL A 590 -8.94 -26.46 -4.05
N GLU A 591 -8.27 -27.45 -3.47
CA GLU A 591 -7.10 -28.10 -4.07
C GLU A 591 -7.39 -28.73 -5.44
N SER A 592 -8.63 -29.14 -5.70
CA SER A 592 -9.07 -29.69 -6.98
C SER A 592 -9.26 -28.63 -8.08
N ILE A 593 -9.25 -27.33 -7.72
CA ILE A 593 -9.42 -26.25 -8.68
C ILE A 593 -8.19 -26.18 -9.59
N THR A 594 -8.39 -26.40 -10.88
CA THR A 594 -7.35 -26.19 -11.89
C THR A 594 -7.57 -24.88 -12.65
N GLY A 595 -8.83 -24.41 -12.73
CA GLY A 595 -9.22 -23.29 -13.59
C GLY A 595 -8.91 -23.51 -15.08
N TYR A 596 -8.59 -24.75 -15.48
CA TYR A 596 -8.21 -25.13 -16.83
C TYR A 596 -9.19 -26.11 -17.42
N ASN A 597 -9.85 -25.71 -18.50
CA ASN A 597 -10.78 -26.57 -19.23
C ASN A 597 -10.87 -26.12 -20.70
N LEU A 598 -10.04 -26.70 -21.52
CA LEU A 598 -9.93 -26.31 -22.95
C LEU A 598 -11.18 -26.62 -23.75
N GLU A 599 -11.94 -27.68 -23.40
CA GLU A 599 -13.19 -28.03 -24.06
C GLU A 599 -14.28 -26.98 -23.77
N ALA A 600 -14.43 -26.60 -22.51
CA ALA A 600 -15.36 -25.54 -22.12
C ALA A 600 -14.93 -24.18 -22.71
N ALA A 601 -13.64 -23.89 -22.77
CA ALA A 601 -13.13 -22.66 -23.38
C ALA A 601 -13.51 -22.59 -24.88
N ARG A 602 -13.36 -23.67 -25.63
CA ARG A 602 -13.76 -23.73 -27.03
C ARG A 602 -15.25 -23.52 -27.26
N ALA A 603 -16.08 -24.14 -26.43
CA ALA A 603 -17.53 -23.92 -26.48
C ALA A 603 -17.92 -22.45 -26.20
N LEU A 604 -17.21 -21.80 -25.28
CA LEU A 604 -17.41 -20.39 -24.97
C LEU A 604 -16.91 -19.46 -26.09
N ILE A 605 -15.84 -19.81 -26.79
CA ILE A 605 -15.39 -19.09 -28.01
C ILE A 605 -16.46 -19.10 -29.07
N ASP A 606 -17.04 -20.28 -29.38
CA ASP A 606 -18.11 -20.37 -30.36
C ASP A 606 -19.37 -19.60 -29.91
N ALA A 607 -19.69 -19.60 -28.64
CA ALA A 607 -20.82 -18.83 -28.10
C ALA A 607 -20.57 -17.31 -28.20
N ALA A 608 -19.39 -16.85 -27.82
CA ALA A 608 -19.00 -15.44 -27.94
C ALA A 608 -19.01 -14.96 -29.38
N TYR A 609 -18.44 -15.78 -30.30
CA TYR A 609 -18.43 -15.47 -31.72
C TYR A 609 -19.83 -15.38 -32.32
N ALA A 610 -20.70 -16.37 -32.00
CA ALA A 610 -22.09 -16.37 -32.51
C ALA A 610 -22.88 -15.14 -31.99
N LYS A 611 -22.62 -14.72 -30.74
CA LYS A 611 -23.26 -13.56 -30.16
C LYS A 611 -22.74 -12.28 -30.78
N ALA A 612 -21.43 -12.12 -30.93
CA ALA A 612 -20.81 -10.96 -31.57
C ALA A 612 -21.24 -10.83 -33.04
N LEU A 613 -21.41 -11.97 -33.77
CA LEU A 613 -21.92 -11.99 -35.15
C LEU A 613 -23.37 -11.54 -35.22
N ALA A 614 -24.22 -11.98 -34.27
CA ALA A 614 -25.62 -11.58 -34.18
C ALA A 614 -25.80 -10.11 -33.83
N ASP A 615 -24.93 -9.58 -32.98
CA ASP A 615 -24.91 -8.17 -32.58
C ASP A 615 -24.29 -7.25 -33.66
N GLY A 616 -23.66 -7.85 -34.69
CA GLY A 616 -22.99 -7.13 -35.78
C GLY A 616 -21.64 -6.56 -35.43
N GLU A 617 -21.07 -6.99 -34.31
CA GLU A 617 -19.76 -6.55 -33.79
C GLU A 617 -18.58 -7.24 -34.48
N ILE A 618 -18.78 -8.38 -35.13
CA ILE A 618 -17.76 -9.11 -35.91
C ILE A 618 -18.36 -9.63 -37.18
N SER A 619 -17.59 -9.73 -38.25
CA SER A 619 -17.99 -10.37 -39.49
C SER A 619 -17.41 -11.79 -39.67
N GLU A 620 -17.94 -12.55 -40.61
CA GLU A 620 -17.43 -13.90 -40.94
C GLU A 620 -15.98 -13.91 -41.46
N THR A 621 -15.43 -12.76 -41.85
CA THR A 621 -14.10 -12.62 -42.44
C THR A 621 -13.09 -11.94 -41.53
N ASP A 622 -13.55 -11.29 -40.47
CA ASP A 622 -12.69 -10.55 -39.57
C ASP A 622 -11.72 -11.45 -38.82
N LYS A 623 -10.53 -10.95 -38.57
CA LYS A 623 -9.56 -11.52 -37.61
C LYS A 623 -9.69 -10.82 -36.27
N VAL A 624 -9.55 -11.56 -35.23
CA VAL A 624 -9.36 -11.01 -33.86
C VAL A 624 -7.87 -10.78 -33.67
N VAL A 625 -7.47 -9.52 -33.50
CA VAL A 625 -6.07 -9.17 -33.25
C VAL A 625 -5.98 -8.39 -31.93
N LEU A 626 -5.38 -9.00 -30.91
CA LEU A 626 -5.29 -8.43 -29.56
C LEU A 626 -3.85 -8.06 -29.20
N THR A 627 -3.65 -6.84 -28.74
CA THR A 627 -2.34 -6.32 -28.34
C THR A 627 -2.08 -6.61 -26.87
N PHE A 628 -1.00 -7.34 -26.60
CA PHE A 628 -0.46 -7.53 -25.26
C PHE A 628 0.59 -6.45 -24.98
N GLY A 629 0.27 -5.52 -24.10
CA GLY A 629 1.11 -4.38 -23.76
C GLY A 629 1.90 -4.60 -22.47
N THR A 630 3.12 -4.04 -22.42
CA THR A 630 3.99 -4.07 -21.25
C THR A 630 4.92 -2.85 -21.22
N SER A 631 5.48 -2.59 -20.03
CA SER A 631 6.43 -1.48 -19.85
C SER A 631 7.77 -1.68 -20.53
N THR A 632 8.24 -2.93 -20.64
CA THR A 632 9.59 -3.25 -21.13
C THR A 632 9.62 -4.54 -21.94
N ASP A 633 10.55 -4.61 -22.87
CA ASP A 633 10.89 -5.83 -23.60
C ASP A 633 12.01 -6.57 -22.86
N SER A 634 11.61 -7.44 -21.94
CA SER A 634 12.54 -8.28 -21.18
C SER A 634 12.30 -9.78 -21.47
N GLU A 635 13.27 -10.61 -21.15
CA GLU A 635 13.11 -12.06 -21.25
C GLU A 635 11.93 -12.55 -20.40
N SER A 636 11.72 -11.96 -19.22
CA SER A 636 10.60 -12.28 -18.35
C SER A 636 9.26 -11.93 -19.01
N THR A 637 9.09 -10.69 -19.49
CA THR A 637 7.83 -10.27 -20.13
C THR A 637 7.51 -11.07 -21.38
N ARG A 638 8.52 -11.42 -22.18
CA ARG A 638 8.35 -12.28 -23.35
C ARG A 638 7.94 -13.70 -22.98
N ARG A 639 8.49 -14.27 -21.92
CA ARG A 639 8.14 -15.61 -21.42
C ARG A 639 6.66 -15.71 -21.03
N HIS A 640 6.14 -14.69 -20.35
CA HIS A 640 4.73 -14.57 -20.00
C HIS A 640 3.86 -14.45 -21.27
N TYR A 641 4.23 -13.55 -22.18
CA TYR A 641 3.53 -13.36 -23.45
C TYR A 641 3.49 -14.64 -24.29
N ASP A 642 4.63 -15.31 -24.48
CA ASP A 642 4.75 -16.53 -25.28
C ASP A 642 3.87 -17.66 -24.73
N TYR A 643 3.80 -17.79 -23.41
CA TYR A 643 2.93 -18.79 -22.79
C TYR A 643 1.46 -18.47 -23.02
N LEU A 644 1.04 -17.28 -22.68
CA LEU A 644 -0.36 -16.86 -22.72
C LEU A 644 -0.89 -16.79 -24.15
N SER A 645 -0.16 -16.18 -25.08
CA SER A 645 -0.56 -16.09 -26.49
C SER A 645 -0.71 -17.47 -27.12
N LYS A 646 0.18 -18.40 -26.77
CA LYS A 646 0.07 -19.81 -27.21
C LYS A 646 -1.16 -20.51 -26.63
N ALA A 647 -1.44 -20.34 -25.33
CA ALA A 647 -2.60 -20.93 -24.66
C ALA A 647 -3.91 -20.40 -25.26
N TRP A 648 -3.98 -19.08 -25.49
CA TRP A 648 -5.15 -18.43 -26.09
C TRP A 648 -5.33 -18.74 -27.56
N THR A 649 -4.25 -18.96 -28.31
CA THR A 649 -4.35 -19.48 -29.69
C THR A 649 -4.86 -20.93 -29.72
N GLU A 650 -4.41 -21.75 -28.76
CA GLU A 650 -4.83 -23.16 -28.67
C GLU A 650 -6.34 -23.31 -28.34
N MET A 651 -6.91 -22.42 -27.55
CA MET A 651 -8.34 -22.43 -27.23
C MET A 651 -9.23 -22.22 -28.46
N CYS A 652 -8.72 -21.56 -29.50
CA CYS A 652 -9.46 -21.29 -30.74
C CYS A 652 -9.42 -22.44 -31.76
N LYS A 653 -8.61 -23.48 -31.52
CA LYS A 653 -8.57 -24.63 -32.42
C LYS A 653 -9.87 -25.42 -32.41
N GLY A 654 -10.39 -25.70 -33.57
CA GLY A 654 -11.69 -26.39 -33.78
C GLY A 654 -12.90 -25.47 -33.56
N THR A 655 -12.70 -24.16 -33.41
CA THR A 655 -13.79 -23.16 -33.23
C THR A 655 -13.94 -22.28 -34.46
N ALA A 656 -14.95 -21.41 -34.48
CA ALA A 656 -15.14 -20.40 -35.53
C ALA A 656 -13.95 -19.41 -35.65
N LEU A 657 -13.11 -19.29 -34.67
CA LEU A 657 -11.93 -18.41 -34.66
C LEU A 657 -10.61 -19.15 -34.98
N GLU A 658 -10.65 -20.41 -35.36
CA GLU A 658 -9.43 -21.14 -35.75
C GLU A 658 -8.73 -20.46 -36.93
N GLY A 659 -7.44 -20.11 -36.70
CA GLY A 659 -6.64 -19.39 -37.69
C GLY A 659 -7.02 -17.93 -37.90
N ARG A 660 -7.93 -17.40 -37.10
CA ARG A 660 -8.44 -16.02 -37.14
C ARG A 660 -8.17 -15.23 -35.88
N ILE A 661 -7.37 -15.74 -34.94
CA ILE A 661 -6.92 -15.02 -33.76
C ILE A 661 -5.41 -14.81 -33.83
N GLU A 662 -4.97 -13.63 -33.44
CA GLU A 662 -3.58 -13.22 -33.41
C GLU A 662 -3.32 -12.37 -32.18
N PHE A 663 -2.15 -12.51 -31.53
CA PHE A 663 -1.72 -11.72 -30.41
C PHE A 663 -0.44 -10.98 -30.80
N GLU A 664 -0.41 -9.68 -30.53
CA GLU A 664 0.73 -8.81 -30.81
C GLU A 664 1.41 -8.40 -29.52
N PHE A 665 2.74 -8.48 -29.46
CA PHE A 665 3.51 -8.02 -28.32
C PHE A 665 3.95 -6.57 -28.52
N ASN A 666 3.63 -5.69 -27.57
CA ASN A 666 4.06 -4.30 -27.58
C ASN A 666 4.64 -3.89 -26.22
N ALA A 667 5.94 -3.56 -26.21
CA ALA A 667 6.69 -3.15 -25.02
C ALA A 667 7.07 -1.66 -25.02
N SER A 668 6.36 -0.83 -25.79
CA SER A 668 6.69 0.58 -25.96
C SER A 668 6.05 1.54 -24.95
N PHE A 669 5.23 1.04 -24.02
CA PHE A 669 4.45 1.88 -23.10
C PHE A 669 5.28 2.47 -21.95
N GLY A 670 6.44 1.91 -21.62
CA GLY A 670 7.31 2.40 -20.56
C GLY A 670 6.58 2.50 -19.22
N SER A 671 6.84 3.56 -18.46
CA SER A 671 6.20 3.80 -17.14
C SER A 671 4.70 4.11 -17.21
N LYS A 672 4.17 4.42 -18.40
CA LYS A 672 2.75 4.74 -18.59
C LYS A 672 1.87 3.54 -18.95
N TRP A 673 2.42 2.34 -18.94
CA TRP A 673 1.72 1.14 -19.40
C TRP A 673 0.35 0.94 -18.72
N ALA A 674 0.25 1.23 -17.43
CA ALA A 674 -1.01 1.08 -16.70
C ALA A 674 -2.02 2.18 -17.04
N ASP A 675 -1.56 3.42 -17.17
CA ASP A 675 -2.42 4.56 -17.52
C ASP A 675 -2.93 4.44 -18.95
N ASP A 676 -2.04 4.05 -19.89
CA ASP A 676 -2.41 3.79 -21.29
C ASP A 676 -3.40 2.63 -21.39
N PHE A 677 -3.29 1.58 -20.56
CA PHE A 677 -4.27 0.51 -20.50
C PHE A 677 -5.63 1.01 -20.01
N ARG A 678 -5.65 1.72 -18.88
CA ARG A 678 -6.88 2.29 -18.31
C ARG A 678 -7.60 3.23 -19.28
N ALA A 679 -6.83 3.97 -20.06
CA ALA A 679 -7.34 4.86 -21.12
C ALA A 679 -7.82 4.13 -22.38
N GLY A 680 -7.80 2.81 -22.45
CA GLY A 680 -8.23 2.04 -23.59
C GLY A 680 -7.17 1.88 -24.69
N GLY A 681 -5.91 2.17 -24.42
CA GLY A 681 -4.84 2.24 -25.42
C GLY A 681 -4.38 0.88 -25.97
N TYR A 682 -4.67 -0.24 -25.28
CA TYR A 682 -4.36 -1.60 -25.73
C TYR A 682 -5.22 -2.66 -25.01
N ASP A 683 -5.09 -3.94 -25.38
CA ASP A 683 -6.14 -4.94 -25.13
C ASP A 683 -5.89 -5.81 -23.90
N ILE A 684 -4.63 -6.15 -23.62
CA ILE A 684 -4.24 -7.08 -22.55
C ILE A 684 -2.98 -6.58 -21.87
N CYS A 685 -2.94 -6.60 -20.55
CA CYS A 685 -1.70 -6.47 -19.79
C CYS A 685 -1.61 -7.47 -18.64
N LEU A 686 -0.43 -7.58 -18.07
CA LEU A 686 -0.24 -8.22 -16.78
C LEU A 686 -0.17 -7.15 -15.72
N GLY A 687 -1.05 -7.26 -14.73
CA GLY A 687 -1.11 -6.33 -13.63
C GLY A 687 -1.75 -6.96 -12.42
N GLY A 688 -1.56 -6.34 -11.27
CA GLY A 688 -2.16 -6.74 -10.02
C GLY A 688 -2.04 -5.60 -9.03
N PHE A 689 -2.48 -5.86 -7.82
CA PHE A 689 -2.42 -4.91 -6.72
C PHE A 689 -1.73 -5.56 -5.53
N SER A 690 -1.02 -4.76 -4.76
CA SER A 690 -0.47 -5.10 -3.46
C SER A 690 -0.87 -4.03 -2.44
N GLY A 691 -0.68 -4.31 -1.15
CA GLY A 691 -1.11 -3.44 -0.07
C GLY A 691 -2.48 -3.83 0.49
N ALA A 692 -2.87 -3.15 1.57
CA ALA A 692 -4.09 -3.44 2.34
C ALA A 692 -4.26 -4.94 2.72
N ALA A 693 -3.16 -5.66 2.83
CA ALA A 693 -3.14 -7.10 3.11
C ALA A 693 -3.82 -7.45 4.46
N TRP A 694 -3.92 -6.47 5.36
CA TRP A 694 -4.52 -6.63 6.68
C TRP A 694 -5.94 -6.07 6.79
N ASN A 695 -6.50 -5.62 5.66
CA ASN A 695 -7.89 -5.26 5.52
C ASN A 695 -8.43 -5.67 4.14
N PRO A 696 -8.83 -6.94 3.98
CA PRO A 696 -9.38 -7.43 2.71
C PRO A 696 -10.62 -6.65 2.24
N GLY A 697 -11.42 -6.16 3.19
CA GLY A 697 -12.61 -5.34 2.86
C GLY A 697 -12.23 -4.03 2.18
N TYR A 698 -11.17 -3.38 2.65
CA TYR A 698 -10.66 -2.16 2.03
C TYR A 698 -9.95 -2.43 0.70
N PHE A 699 -9.21 -3.54 0.62
CA PHE A 699 -8.49 -3.93 -0.60
C PHE A 699 -9.37 -4.10 -1.83
N LEU A 700 -10.66 -4.42 -1.65
CA LEU A 700 -11.64 -4.50 -2.73
C LEU A 700 -11.76 -3.18 -3.52
N LEU A 701 -11.40 -2.02 -2.93
CA LEU A 701 -11.39 -0.74 -3.62
C LEU A 701 -10.53 -0.77 -4.89
N ALA A 702 -9.41 -1.50 -4.86
CA ALA A 702 -8.50 -1.64 -6.00
C ALA A 702 -9.19 -2.26 -7.23
N TYR A 703 -10.26 -3.02 -7.03
CA TYR A 703 -11.00 -3.73 -8.07
C TYR A 703 -12.39 -3.15 -8.37
N LEU A 704 -12.91 -2.28 -7.50
CA LEU A 704 -14.26 -1.75 -7.61
C LEU A 704 -14.31 -0.26 -7.91
N SER A 705 -13.29 0.52 -7.52
CA SER A 705 -13.25 1.95 -7.81
C SER A 705 -12.63 2.24 -9.17
N PRO A 706 -13.28 3.05 -10.00
CA PRO A 706 -12.71 3.48 -11.28
C PRO A 706 -11.39 4.26 -11.13
N ASP A 707 -11.11 4.82 -9.96
CA ASP A 707 -9.87 5.55 -9.68
C ASP A 707 -8.64 4.62 -9.59
N TYR A 708 -8.86 3.32 -9.30
CA TYR A 708 -7.78 2.36 -9.05
C TYR A 708 -7.77 1.17 -9.98
N MET A 709 -8.96 0.64 -10.34
CA MET A 709 -9.06 -0.59 -11.12
C MET A 709 -8.50 -0.45 -12.53
N TYR A 710 -8.07 -1.56 -13.12
CA TYR A 710 -7.66 -1.61 -14.52
C TYR A 710 -8.86 -1.53 -15.48
N SER A 711 -10.00 -2.06 -15.08
CA SER A 711 -11.24 -2.14 -15.88
C SER A 711 -12.12 -0.90 -15.71
N THR A 712 -11.57 0.28 -15.98
CA THR A 712 -12.19 1.59 -15.70
C THR A 712 -13.55 1.81 -16.38
N ALA A 713 -13.84 1.13 -17.48
CA ALA A 713 -15.12 1.20 -18.16
C ALA A 713 -16.18 0.21 -17.63
N TRP A 714 -15.85 -0.60 -16.62
CA TRP A 714 -16.83 -1.40 -15.92
C TRP A 714 -17.52 -0.55 -14.84
N ASP A 715 -18.79 -0.22 -15.05
CA ASP A 715 -19.56 0.61 -14.12
C ASP A 715 -20.00 -0.20 -12.89
N THR A 716 -19.22 -0.17 -11.86
CA THR A 716 -19.47 -0.83 -10.57
C THR A 716 -20.55 -0.13 -9.75
N SER A 717 -20.82 1.16 -10.03
CA SER A 717 -21.89 1.92 -9.41
C SER A 717 -23.26 1.63 -10.02
N ALA A 718 -23.31 1.15 -11.28
CA ALA A 718 -24.53 0.66 -11.91
C ALA A 718 -24.67 -0.87 -11.87
N THR A 719 -23.59 -1.62 -11.58
CA THR A 719 -23.64 -3.09 -11.47
C THR A 719 -24.31 -3.49 -10.16
N MET A 720 -25.51 -4.04 -10.25
CA MET A 720 -26.34 -4.40 -9.10
C MET A 720 -26.07 -5.83 -8.64
N MET A 721 -25.89 -6.01 -7.33
CA MET A 721 -25.83 -7.31 -6.66
C MET A 721 -26.99 -7.45 -5.66
N THR A 722 -27.73 -8.55 -5.73
CA THR A 722 -28.68 -8.94 -4.68
C THR A 722 -27.99 -9.93 -3.76
N PHE A 723 -27.84 -9.56 -2.50
CA PHE A 723 -27.16 -10.39 -1.51
C PHE A 723 -27.88 -10.39 -0.17
N THR A 724 -27.72 -11.48 0.58
CA THR A 724 -28.27 -11.64 1.93
C THR A 724 -27.13 -11.72 2.93
N MET A 725 -26.98 -10.66 3.71
CA MET A 725 -26.14 -10.64 4.90
C MET A 725 -26.82 -11.40 6.03
N LYS A 726 -26.21 -12.48 6.48
CA LYS A 726 -26.78 -13.35 7.50
C LYS A 726 -26.44 -12.89 8.90
N GLY A 727 -27.46 -12.81 9.75
CA GLY A 727 -27.30 -12.56 11.17
C GLY A 727 -26.88 -11.14 11.56
N VAL A 728 -26.92 -10.17 10.64
CA VAL A 728 -26.43 -8.79 10.88
C VAL A 728 -27.54 -7.79 11.23
N GLY A 729 -28.80 -8.18 11.12
CA GLY A 729 -29.94 -7.34 11.45
C GLY A 729 -30.31 -7.40 12.94
N GLU A 730 -31.34 -6.65 13.32
CA GLU A 730 -31.87 -6.65 14.68
C GLU A 730 -32.20 -8.07 15.16
N ASN A 731 -31.76 -8.40 16.36
CA ASN A 731 -31.91 -9.74 16.96
C ASN A 731 -31.31 -10.89 16.12
N GLY A 732 -30.29 -10.63 15.31
CA GLY A 732 -29.66 -11.63 14.48
C GLY A 732 -30.47 -12.00 13.22
N ALA A 733 -31.34 -11.12 12.76
CA ALA A 733 -32.09 -11.32 11.52
C ALA A 733 -31.17 -11.19 10.28
N ASP A 734 -31.54 -11.87 9.20
CA ASP A 734 -30.89 -11.72 7.91
C ASP A 734 -31.35 -10.42 7.25
N ILE A 735 -30.46 -9.71 6.55
CA ILE A 735 -30.77 -8.54 5.73
C ILE A 735 -30.50 -8.88 4.26
N THR A 736 -31.56 -8.80 3.43
CA THR A 736 -31.45 -8.99 1.98
C THR A 736 -31.65 -7.65 1.28
N GLU A 737 -30.68 -7.26 0.45
CA GLU A 737 -30.74 -6.00 -0.31
C GLU A 737 -30.30 -6.22 -1.77
N THR A 738 -30.71 -5.29 -2.60
CA THR A 738 -30.20 -5.14 -3.97
C THR A 738 -29.59 -3.75 -4.06
N MET A 739 -28.26 -3.70 -4.14
CA MET A 739 -27.48 -2.46 -4.17
C MET A 739 -26.40 -2.57 -5.25
N SER A 740 -25.80 -1.44 -5.63
CA SER A 740 -24.62 -1.45 -6.49
C SER A 740 -23.42 -2.09 -5.78
N LEU A 741 -22.41 -2.51 -6.53
CA LEU A 741 -21.20 -3.07 -5.93
C LEU A 741 -20.48 -2.02 -5.06
N MET A 742 -20.50 -0.74 -5.48
CA MET A 742 -19.93 0.35 -4.71
C MET A 742 -20.72 0.65 -3.43
N ASP A 743 -22.04 0.54 -3.43
CA ASP A 743 -22.85 0.69 -2.20
C ASP A 743 -22.57 -0.45 -1.21
N TRP A 744 -22.42 -1.68 -1.71
CA TRP A 744 -22.02 -2.83 -0.90
C TRP A 744 -20.63 -2.63 -0.29
N TYR A 745 -19.67 -2.13 -1.10
CA TYR A 745 -18.33 -1.78 -0.62
C TYR A 745 -18.39 -0.66 0.45
N ALA A 746 -19.20 0.37 0.22
CA ALA A 746 -19.37 1.46 1.16
C ALA A 746 -19.93 0.95 2.51
N CYS A 747 -20.95 0.07 2.47
CA CYS A 747 -21.49 -0.56 3.69
C CYS A 747 -20.46 -1.42 4.41
N LEU A 748 -19.65 -2.21 3.68
CA LEU A 748 -18.60 -3.06 4.25
C LEU A 748 -17.54 -2.27 5.03
N ASN A 749 -17.27 -1.03 4.61
CA ASN A 749 -16.22 -0.20 5.19
C ASN A 749 -16.75 1.02 5.97
N GLY A 750 -18.07 1.11 6.18
CA GLY A 750 -18.71 2.18 6.96
C GLY A 750 -18.47 3.58 6.39
N LEU A 751 -18.44 3.71 5.05
CA LEU A 751 -18.18 4.99 4.40
C LEU A 751 -19.35 5.96 4.55
N GLU A 752 -19.07 7.25 4.49
CA GLU A 752 -20.10 8.28 4.61
C GLU A 752 -21.23 8.07 3.59
N GLY A 753 -22.48 8.14 4.06
CA GLY A 753 -23.68 7.93 3.24
C GLY A 753 -24.05 6.47 2.99
N CYS A 754 -23.30 5.49 3.49
CA CYS A 754 -23.66 4.08 3.38
C CYS A 754 -25.00 3.78 4.06
N LYS A 755 -25.75 2.83 3.49
CA LYS A 755 -27.05 2.42 4.03
C LYS A 755 -26.95 1.69 5.36
N TYR A 756 -25.89 0.92 5.53
CA TYR A 756 -25.58 0.15 6.72
C TYR A 756 -24.10 0.33 7.06
N ASP A 757 -23.77 0.49 8.32
CA ASP A 757 -22.39 0.44 8.78
C ASP A 757 -22.04 -1.01 9.16
N TRP A 758 -21.25 -1.66 8.33
CA TRP A 758 -20.68 -3.00 8.54
C TRP A 758 -19.15 -2.96 8.58
N SER A 759 -18.61 -1.82 9.01
CA SER A 759 -17.18 -1.66 9.23
C SER A 759 -16.64 -2.59 10.31
N GLU A 760 -15.34 -2.67 10.44
CA GLU A 760 -14.67 -3.45 11.51
C GLU A 760 -15.05 -2.97 12.91
N ALA A 761 -15.35 -1.69 13.06
CA ALA A 761 -15.80 -1.11 14.32
C ALA A 761 -17.25 -1.49 14.66
N ALA A 762 -18.09 -1.74 13.65
CA ALA A 762 -19.53 -1.96 13.84
C ALA A 762 -19.94 -3.43 13.80
N LEU A 763 -19.19 -4.30 13.10
CA LEU A 763 -19.55 -5.69 12.86
C LEU A 763 -18.33 -6.62 13.04
N PRO A 764 -18.47 -7.75 13.77
CA PRO A 764 -17.41 -8.72 13.90
C PRO A 764 -16.85 -9.18 12.55
N ASN A 765 -15.52 -9.27 12.44
CA ASN A 765 -14.84 -9.65 11.21
C ASN A 765 -15.38 -10.95 10.61
N SER A 766 -15.71 -11.96 11.45
CA SER A 766 -16.33 -13.23 11.00
C SER A 766 -17.66 -13.06 10.27
N GLN A 767 -18.42 -11.99 10.55
CA GLN A 767 -19.67 -11.71 9.84
C GLN A 767 -19.43 -10.88 8.55
N ARG A 768 -18.37 -10.12 8.49
CA ARG A 768 -17.98 -9.34 7.30
C ARG A 768 -17.48 -10.24 6.17
N LEU A 769 -16.88 -11.40 6.49
CA LEU A 769 -16.33 -12.36 5.52
C LEU A 769 -17.32 -12.75 4.42
N GLN A 770 -18.62 -12.91 4.74
CA GLN A 770 -19.63 -13.27 3.75
C GLN A 770 -19.77 -12.23 2.64
N LEU A 771 -19.66 -10.93 2.97
CA LEU A 771 -19.74 -9.86 1.98
C LEU A 771 -18.43 -9.70 1.21
N ILE A 772 -17.28 -9.83 1.88
CA ILE A 772 -15.97 -9.83 1.21
C ILE A 772 -15.95 -10.93 0.13
N ALA A 773 -16.38 -12.14 0.47
CA ALA A 773 -16.42 -13.26 -0.47
C ALA A 773 -17.44 -13.05 -1.61
N ALA A 774 -18.61 -12.46 -1.33
CA ALA A 774 -19.59 -12.16 -2.35
C ALA A 774 -19.04 -11.13 -3.37
N LEU A 775 -18.40 -10.06 -2.89
CA LEU A 775 -17.78 -9.05 -3.76
C LEU A 775 -16.60 -9.62 -4.56
N GLU A 776 -15.76 -10.47 -3.96
CA GLU A 776 -14.72 -11.21 -4.70
C GLU A 776 -15.32 -12.02 -5.85
N GLY A 777 -16.42 -12.73 -5.59
CA GLY A 777 -17.12 -13.51 -6.60
C GLY A 777 -17.65 -12.67 -7.75
N GLU A 778 -18.20 -11.48 -7.47
CA GLU A 778 -18.67 -10.56 -8.50
C GLU A 778 -17.52 -10.03 -9.37
N ILE A 779 -16.36 -9.70 -8.78
CA ILE A 779 -15.17 -9.28 -9.50
C ILE A 779 -14.65 -10.39 -10.41
N LEU A 780 -14.57 -11.61 -9.91
CA LEU A 780 -14.05 -12.75 -10.69
C LEU A 780 -14.95 -13.15 -11.85
N LYS A 781 -16.28 -13.06 -11.70
CA LYS A 781 -17.24 -13.55 -12.72
C LYS A 781 -17.32 -12.69 -13.97
N VAL A 782 -16.85 -11.43 -13.95
CA VAL A 782 -16.81 -10.57 -15.14
C VAL A 782 -15.58 -10.80 -16.01
N TYR A 783 -14.58 -11.49 -15.47
CA TYR A 783 -13.32 -11.86 -16.13
C TYR A 783 -12.54 -10.70 -16.76
N TYR A 784 -12.72 -9.46 -16.30
CA TYR A 784 -11.82 -8.36 -16.66
C TYR A 784 -10.45 -8.52 -16.00
N THR A 785 -10.45 -9.06 -14.78
CA THR A 785 -9.25 -9.48 -14.06
C THR A 785 -9.24 -11.00 -13.99
N VAL A 786 -8.23 -11.64 -14.57
CA VAL A 786 -8.04 -13.09 -14.58
C VAL A 786 -6.82 -13.44 -13.74
N PRO A 787 -6.99 -13.89 -12.49
CA PRO A 787 -5.88 -14.30 -11.64
C PRO A 787 -5.09 -15.44 -12.27
N LEU A 788 -3.76 -15.34 -12.22
CA LEU A 788 -2.83 -16.28 -12.83
C LEU A 788 -1.93 -16.97 -11.81
N PHE A 789 -1.27 -16.20 -10.94
CA PHE A 789 -0.45 -16.76 -9.88
C PHE A 789 -0.42 -15.86 -8.64
N TYR A 790 -0.23 -16.48 -7.50
CA TYR A 790 0.13 -15.83 -6.25
C TYR A 790 1.64 -15.66 -6.23
N SER A 791 2.11 -14.43 -6.02
CA SER A 791 3.53 -14.10 -6.06
C SER A 791 4.27 -14.70 -4.87
N PHE A 792 5.43 -15.28 -5.16
CA PHE A 792 6.39 -15.73 -4.17
C PHE A 792 7.79 -15.43 -4.66
N GLY A 793 8.60 -14.83 -3.79
CA GLY A 793 10.04 -14.71 -4.00
C GLY A 793 10.77 -16.01 -3.64
N ALA A 794 11.93 -16.20 -4.20
CA ALA A 794 12.87 -17.24 -3.78
C ALA A 794 14.28 -16.67 -3.69
N SER A 795 15.01 -17.04 -2.63
CA SER A 795 16.38 -16.59 -2.42
C SER A 795 17.26 -17.70 -1.87
N LEU A 796 18.57 -17.54 -2.03
CA LEU A 796 19.59 -18.34 -1.37
C LEU A 796 20.28 -17.52 -0.31
N LEU A 797 20.52 -18.15 0.83
CA LEU A 797 21.29 -17.59 1.94
C LEU A 797 22.65 -18.26 1.99
N SER A 798 23.70 -17.46 2.20
CA SER A 798 25.08 -17.93 2.36
C SER A 798 25.23 -18.94 3.52
N TYR A 799 26.13 -19.88 3.40
CA TYR A 799 26.53 -20.77 4.53
C TYR A 799 27.16 -20.00 5.70
N LYS A 800 27.54 -18.75 5.48
CA LYS A 800 28.12 -17.88 6.52
C LYS A 800 27.12 -17.57 7.63
N VAL A 801 25.84 -17.43 7.29
CA VAL A 801 24.79 -16.94 8.18
C VAL A 801 23.57 -17.88 8.19
N ASP A 802 22.82 -17.84 9.29
CA ASP A 802 21.54 -18.52 9.41
C ASP A 802 20.45 -17.56 9.91
N TYR A 803 19.25 -17.75 9.40
CA TYR A 803 18.05 -17.18 10.01
C TYR A 803 17.58 -18.03 11.19
N ILE A 804 16.83 -17.44 12.11
CA ILE A 804 16.32 -18.13 13.30
C ILE A 804 15.28 -19.22 12.95
N THR A 805 14.60 -19.08 11.82
CA THR A 805 13.56 -20.00 11.38
C THR A 805 13.61 -20.26 9.88
N TYR A 806 13.11 -21.40 9.44
CA TYR A 806 12.86 -21.71 8.03
C TYR A 806 11.42 -21.42 7.62
N GLU A 807 10.54 -21.15 8.59
CA GLU A 807 9.16 -20.78 8.33
C GLU A 807 9.04 -19.26 8.29
N TYR A 808 8.44 -18.76 7.24
CA TYR A 808 8.18 -17.33 7.10
C TYR A 808 7.09 -16.89 8.06
N ASN A 809 7.37 -15.87 8.84
CA ASN A 809 6.37 -15.17 9.63
C ASN A 809 6.02 -13.85 8.93
N THR A 810 4.75 -13.59 8.71
CA THR A 810 4.28 -12.38 7.99
C THR A 810 4.76 -11.07 8.62
N PHE A 811 4.99 -11.06 9.94
CA PHE A 811 5.35 -9.86 10.71
C PHE A 811 6.85 -9.74 10.95
N MET A 812 7.53 -10.87 11.04
CA MET A 812 8.96 -10.94 11.39
C MET A 812 9.84 -11.46 10.26
N GLY A 813 9.26 -11.88 9.14
CA GLY A 813 10.01 -12.58 8.10
C GLY A 813 10.73 -13.82 8.65
N TYR A 814 12.03 -13.88 8.51
CA TYR A 814 12.89 -14.92 9.09
C TYR A 814 13.66 -14.42 10.32
N GLY A 815 13.25 -13.27 10.88
CA GLY A 815 13.86 -12.64 12.05
C GLY A 815 14.88 -11.54 11.74
N GLY A 816 15.24 -11.35 10.47
CA GLY A 816 16.14 -10.29 10.02
C GLY A 816 17.47 -10.25 10.78
N LEU A 817 18.12 -9.11 10.80
CA LEU A 817 19.41 -8.90 11.46
C LEU A 817 19.36 -9.06 12.98
N LYS A 818 18.21 -8.84 13.60
CA LYS A 818 18.04 -9.02 15.05
C LYS A 818 18.36 -10.45 15.48
N TYR A 819 17.86 -11.42 14.71
CA TYR A 819 17.94 -12.85 15.02
C TYR A 819 18.92 -13.62 14.15
N MET A 820 19.57 -12.94 13.19
CA MET A 820 20.59 -13.58 12.35
C MET A 820 21.77 -14.06 13.18
N SER A 821 22.16 -15.32 12.97
CA SER A 821 23.34 -15.92 13.58
C SER A 821 24.42 -16.21 12.55
N TYR A 822 25.67 -16.29 13.00
CA TYR A 822 26.81 -16.50 12.14
C TYR A 822 27.46 -17.87 12.41
N ASN A 823 27.64 -18.64 11.36
CA ASN A 823 28.40 -19.89 11.37
C ASN A 823 29.91 -19.64 11.30
N PHE A 824 30.32 -18.51 10.73
CA PHE A 824 31.70 -18.10 10.53
C PHE A 824 31.86 -16.61 10.77
N ASP A 825 32.92 -16.19 11.45
CA ASP A 825 33.37 -14.80 11.39
C ASP A 825 33.99 -14.48 10.01
N ASP A 826 34.32 -13.23 9.73
CA ASP A 826 34.82 -12.81 8.43
C ASP A 826 36.14 -13.52 8.04
N ALA A 827 37.03 -13.78 9.00
CA ALA A 827 38.29 -14.47 8.75
C ALA A 827 38.09 -15.99 8.51
N GLU A 828 37.23 -16.62 9.31
CA GLU A 828 36.83 -18.03 9.16
C GLU A 828 36.15 -18.26 7.83
N TRP A 829 35.23 -17.33 7.42
CA TRP A 829 34.54 -17.39 6.15
C TRP A 829 35.51 -17.30 4.96
N ALA A 830 36.41 -16.33 4.97
CA ALA A 830 37.43 -16.21 3.94
C ALA A 830 38.27 -17.49 3.80
N ALA A 831 38.61 -18.13 4.93
CA ALA A 831 39.34 -19.38 4.93
C ALA A 831 38.51 -20.55 4.38
N GLU A 832 37.20 -20.58 4.67
CA GLU A 832 36.29 -21.61 4.17
C GLU A 832 36.12 -21.51 2.64
N VAL A 833 35.87 -20.30 2.13
CA VAL A 833 35.80 -20.03 0.68
C VAL A 833 37.09 -20.44 -0.02
N ALA A 834 38.25 -20.15 0.56
CA ALA A 834 39.53 -20.53 -0.02
C ALA A 834 39.74 -22.06 -0.10
N LYS A 835 39.20 -22.83 0.85
CA LYS A 835 39.29 -24.31 0.82
C LYS A 835 38.55 -24.93 -0.37
N VAL A 836 37.45 -24.32 -0.79
CA VAL A 836 36.67 -24.81 -1.94
C VAL A 836 37.08 -24.16 -3.27
N GLY A 837 38.17 -23.39 -3.27
CA GLY A 837 38.73 -22.78 -4.50
C GLY A 837 37.98 -21.52 -4.95
N GLY A 838 37.19 -20.90 -4.08
CA GLY A 838 36.49 -19.66 -4.39
C GLY A 838 35.18 -19.83 -5.16
N GLU A 839 34.63 -21.05 -5.25
CA GLU A 839 33.34 -21.32 -5.87
C GLU A 839 32.52 -22.25 -4.97
N LEU A 840 31.49 -21.70 -4.34
CA LEU A 840 30.60 -22.39 -3.41
C LEU A 840 29.50 -23.15 -4.15
N ASP A 841 29.10 -24.30 -3.64
CA ASP A 841 28.02 -25.13 -4.19
C ASP A 841 26.78 -25.04 -3.28
N TYR A 842 25.70 -24.43 -3.81
CA TYR A 842 24.41 -24.27 -3.12
C TYR A 842 23.31 -25.20 -3.68
N LYS A 843 23.63 -26.17 -4.52
CA LYS A 843 22.65 -27.07 -5.16
C LYS A 843 22.06 -28.14 -4.24
N LYS A 844 22.60 -28.29 -3.02
CA LYS A 844 22.23 -29.36 -2.08
C LYS A 844 21.46 -28.84 -0.88
#